data_c2816714c592a698fa126134ac204652
#
_entry.id   c2816714c592a698fa126134ac204652
#
_cell.length_a   1.000
_cell.length_b   1.000
_cell.length_c   1.000
_cell.angle_alpha   90.00
_cell.angle_beta   90.00
_cell.angle_gamma   90.00
#
_symmetry.space_group_name_H-M   'P 1'
#
loop_
_entity.id
_entity.type
_entity.pdbx_description
1 polymer ?
#
loop_
_entity_poly.entity_id
_entity_poly.type
_entity_poly.pdbx_seq_one_letter_code
_entity_poly.pdbx_strand_id
1 'polypeptide(L)'
;MLLSLEGASKIFADRIIFQRTSVKIEEGDRIGIVGVNGAGKTTLLRVLTGELSLEAGQRMTKRGLTLGYLRQNSGVTGSNTIYEEMRSAYAPLLEAKERMDFLSKEMEKSPAYGDSSVAGEYARLESYFSANDGYNMDVHIETVLRGMGFGEWDRNTLCSSLSGGEKTRLSLARILLQKPDLLLLDEPTNYLDLSALEWLEQYLTSFKNSLVVVSHDRYFLDQICNRIWDVAQGTVKAYPGNYSKYFQIKENNYQEQLKNYQKEQEEIEKLKDYIARNKVRASTAAMAKSREKQLEALEKEREDHPLPPSLLPVRIHFRFQEGPAENVLEVKDLSLRAGGLAEGRKLFEGVNLKISRGQRVAILGKNGVGKSSFLRALMDQHPLESGRFRWGIGTRPAWFEQESEHLCSSHTVLEEMRSRFPRAVTQDLRQALAFLQFRAEDIEKEVRSLSGGEKARLKLAIMMFQSPNLLLLDEPTNHLDLMTREALDHALEEFGESGGTVLAITHDRYLLNRMPWRILELYQEGIQEYNDYQDYLQKRQAFSGFDDSKTEKIKKEPKEDPHHKGKKQRALDASRRKRYGDVEREISQLETMISQKEAEISPEVYSDYQKLQEAYEELNHLRQDLEARLEEWADLESELKEGI
;
A
#
# COMPACT_ATOMS: atom_id res chain seq x y z
N MET A 1 21.25 11.44 14.83
CA MET A 1 21.57 10.58 13.67
C MET A 1 21.68 9.14 14.15
N LEU A 2 20.89 8.23 13.55
CA LEU A 2 20.91 6.81 13.85
C LEU A 2 21.86 6.05 12.92
N LEU A 3 21.74 6.34 11.62
CA LEU A 3 22.54 5.69 10.58
C LEU A 3 22.78 6.64 9.41
N SER A 4 23.98 6.59 8.80
CA SER A 4 24.25 7.30 7.56
C SER A 4 25.06 6.44 6.59
N LEU A 5 24.84 6.69 5.30
CA LEU A 5 25.70 6.26 4.21
C LEU A 5 26.34 7.51 3.60
N GLU A 6 27.66 7.51 3.40
CA GLU A 6 28.38 8.63 2.80
C GLU A 6 29.19 8.16 1.61
N GLY A 7 28.92 8.75 0.44
CA GLY A 7 29.57 8.38 -0.82
C GLY A 7 29.43 6.90 -1.19
N ALA A 8 28.38 6.24 -0.69
CA ALA A 8 28.20 4.81 -0.80
C ALA A 8 27.98 4.37 -2.24
N SER A 9 28.66 3.29 -2.64
CA SER A 9 28.52 2.68 -3.96
C SER A 9 28.37 1.16 -3.81
N LYS A 10 27.42 0.58 -4.57
CA LYS A 10 27.18 -0.86 -4.65
C LYS A 10 27.07 -1.31 -6.09
N ILE A 11 27.87 -2.31 -6.44
CA ILE A 11 27.98 -2.88 -7.80
C ILE A 11 27.88 -4.40 -7.66
N PHE A 12 27.11 -5.05 -8.53
CA PHE A 12 27.08 -6.50 -8.68
C PHE A 12 27.55 -6.88 -10.07
N ALA A 13 28.66 -7.61 -10.16
CA ALA A 13 29.35 -7.90 -11.40
C ALA A 13 29.58 -6.59 -12.20
N ASP A 14 28.91 -6.40 -13.34
CA ASP A 14 29.03 -5.19 -14.15
C ASP A 14 27.83 -4.23 -14.00
N ARG A 15 26.89 -4.56 -13.09
CA ARG A 15 25.66 -3.73 -12.88
C ARG A 15 25.83 -2.82 -11.68
N ILE A 16 25.79 -1.52 -11.95
CA ILE A 16 25.73 -0.49 -10.92
C ILE A 16 24.33 -0.48 -10.31
N ILE A 17 24.25 -0.68 -9.00
CA ILE A 17 22.98 -0.57 -8.25
C ILE A 17 22.79 0.87 -7.78
N PHE A 18 23.79 1.44 -7.12
CA PHE A 18 23.86 2.86 -6.81
C PHE A 18 25.32 3.31 -6.67
N GLN A 19 25.56 4.59 -6.97
CA GLN A 19 26.89 5.21 -6.89
C GLN A 19 26.82 6.51 -6.10
N ARG A 20 27.89 6.81 -5.35
CA ARG A 20 28.12 8.06 -4.63
C ARG A 20 26.90 8.55 -3.85
N THR A 21 26.12 7.60 -3.33
CA THR A 21 24.90 7.89 -2.57
C THR A 21 25.25 8.36 -1.17
N SER A 22 24.66 9.48 -0.76
CA SER A 22 24.78 9.99 0.62
C SER A 22 23.38 10.21 1.17
N VAL A 23 23.02 9.42 2.17
CA VAL A 23 21.71 9.47 2.85
C VAL A 23 21.90 9.28 4.34
N LYS A 24 20.99 9.85 5.13
CA LYS A 24 21.02 9.76 6.59
C LYS A 24 19.65 9.55 7.17
N ILE A 25 19.62 8.80 8.27
CA ILE A 25 18.43 8.49 9.06
C ILE A 25 18.61 9.14 10.43
N GLU A 26 17.64 9.95 10.81
CA GLU A 26 17.61 10.62 12.10
C GLU A 26 16.55 9.99 13.02
N GLU A 27 16.55 10.33 14.30
CA GLU A 27 15.54 9.84 15.23
C GLU A 27 14.16 10.39 14.84
N GLY A 28 13.17 9.52 14.77
CA GLY A 28 11.80 9.86 14.35
C GLY A 28 11.59 9.94 12.83
N ASP A 29 12.62 9.70 12.02
CA ASP A 29 12.45 9.63 10.55
C ASP A 29 11.55 8.46 10.15
N ARG A 30 10.65 8.73 9.20
CA ARG A 30 9.74 7.77 8.57
C ARG A 30 9.94 7.81 7.07
N ILE A 31 10.79 6.94 6.57
CA ILE A 31 11.30 6.98 5.20
C ILE A 31 10.66 5.89 4.36
N GLY A 32 10.02 6.29 3.24
CA GLY A 32 9.57 5.38 2.20
C GLY A 32 10.63 5.25 1.10
N ILE A 33 11.01 4.04 0.74
CA ILE A 33 11.90 3.79 -0.40
C ILE A 33 11.06 3.36 -1.60
N VAL A 34 11.17 4.12 -2.68
CA VAL A 34 10.44 3.88 -3.93
C VAL A 34 11.41 3.71 -5.11
N GLY A 35 10.93 3.12 -6.20
CA GLY A 35 11.70 2.90 -7.42
C GLY A 35 11.18 1.71 -8.20
N VAL A 36 11.55 1.58 -9.47
CA VAL A 36 11.15 0.46 -10.33
C VAL A 36 11.68 -0.88 -9.80
N ASN A 37 11.07 -1.99 -10.23
CA ASN A 37 11.55 -3.31 -9.87
C ASN A 37 12.98 -3.51 -10.38
N GLY A 38 13.84 -4.09 -9.51
CA GLY A 38 15.27 -4.26 -9.82
C GLY A 38 16.12 -2.98 -9.71
N ALA A 39 15.59 -1.85 -9.24
CA ALA A 39 16.37 -0.62 -8.99
C ALA A 39 17.37 -0.74 -7.82
N GLY A 40 17.24 -1.78 -6.99
CA GLY A 40 18.16 -1.99 -5.86
C GLY A 40 17.60 -1.60 -4.49
N LYS A 41 16.27 -1.47 -4.33
CA LYS A 41 15.60 -1.12 -3.06
C LYS A 41 15.98 -2.09 -1.93
N THR A 42 15.77 -3.39 -2.12
CA THR A 42 16.17 -4.44 -1.16
C THR A 42 17.69 -4.47 -0.91
N THR A 43 18.49 -4.20 -1.95
CA THR A 43 19.95 -4.09 -1.80
C THR A 43 20.33 -2.92 -0.88
N LEU A 44 19.66 -1.78 -1.04
CA LEU A 44 19.86 -0.62 -0.18
C LEU A 44 19.50 -0.95 1.29
N LEU A 45 18.36 -1.62 1.53
CA LEU A 45 18.00 -2.10 2.88
C LEU A 45 19.07 -3.03 3.46
N ARG A 46 19.57 -4.00 2.69
CA ARG A 46 20.62 -4.93 3.15
C ARG A 46 21.96 -4.25 3.40
N VAL A 47 22.27 -3.16 2.71
CA VAL A 47 23.43 -2.31 3.03
C VAL A 47 23.17 -1.53 4.31
N LEU A 48 21.97 -0.98 4.51
CA LEU A 48 21.60 -0.29 5.75
C LEU A 48 21.66 -1.23 6.98
N THR A 49 21.29 -2.50 6.85
CA THR A 49 21.42 -3.49 7.93
C THR A 49 22.87 -3.91 8.17
N GLY A 50 23.76 -3.73 7.21
CA GLY A 50 25.15 -4.21 7.26
C GLY A 50 25.30 -5.66 6.79
N GLU A 51 24.25 -6.30 6.24
CA GLU A 51 24.35 -7.63 5.64
C GLU A 51 25.16 -7.64 4.34
N LEU A 52 25.19 -6.51 3.64
CA LEU A 52 26.00 -6.33 2.44
C LEU A 52 27.04 -5.22 2.66
N SER A 53 28.28 -5.51 2.27
CA SER A 53 29.35 -4.54 2.24
C SER A 53 29.21 -3.57 1.07
N LEU A 54 29.78 -2.39 1.20
CA LEU A 54 29.93 -1.39 0.14
C LEU A 54 31.22 -1.66 -0.63
N GLU A 55 31.24 -1.32 -1.91
CA GLU A 55 32.47 -1.25 -2.74
C GLU A 55 33.23 0.07 -2.51
N ALA A 56 32.49 1.17 -2.23
CA ALA A 56 33.07 2.47 -1.89
C ALA A 56 32.14 3.24 -0.94
N GLY A 57 32.71 4.18 -0.21
CA GLY A 57 32.00 4.96 0.79
C GLY A 57 31.99 4.32 2.17
N GLN A 58 31.19 4.90 3.09
CA GLN A 58 31.16 4.48 4.49
C GLN A 58 29.70 4.34 4.97
N ARG A 59 29.51 3.35 5.86
CA ARG A 59 28.29 3.19 6.66
C ARG A 59 28.62 3.50 8.13
N MET A 60 27.94 4.47 8.68
CA MET A 60 28.11 4.87 10.09
C MET A 60 26.81 4.60 10.84
N THR A 61 26.92 4.05 12.05
CA THR A 61 25.78 3.73 12.91
C THR A 61 26.00 4.23 14.33
N LYS A 62 24.93 4.65 15.00
CA LYS A 62 24.92 4.97 16.43
C LYS A 62 25.33 3.73 17.22
N ARG A 63 26.18 3.90 18.22
CA ARG A 63 26.60 2.78 19.09
C ARG A 63 25.42 2.25 19.88
N GLY A 64 25.23 0.92 19.87
CA GLY A 64 24.13 0.27 20.58
C GLY A 64 22.77 0.37 19.86
N LEU A 65 22.73 0.79 18.59
CA LEU A 65 21.50 0.85 17.78
C LEU A 65 20.90 -0.54 17.64
N THR A 66 19.62 -0.68 18.04
CA THR A 66 18.83 -1.90 17.79
C THR A 66 18.12 -1.82 16.44
N LEU A 67 18.30 -2.85 15.60
CA LEU A 67 17.74 -2.93 14.26
C LEU A 67 16.73 -4.06 14.17
N GLY A 68 15.52 -3.76 13.72
CA GLY A 68 14.54 -4.76 13.29
C GLY A 68 14.47 -4.80 11.77
N TYR A 69 14.68 -5.95 11.15
CA TYR A 69 14.62 -6.08 9.70
C TYR A 69 13.68 -7.20 9.27
N LEU A 70 12.61 -6.82 8.56
CA LEU A 70 11.74 -7.77 7.88
C LEU A 70 12.31 -8.06 6.49
N ARG A 71 12.79 -9.28 6.30
CA ARG A 71 13.23 -9.79 4.99
C ARG A 71 12.04 -10.28 4.18
N GLN A 72 12.15 -10.20 2.87
CA GLN A 72 11.14 -10.74 1.94
C GLN A 72 10.90 -12.25 2.12
N ASN A 73 11.90 -13.00 2.56
CA ASN A 73 11.76 -14.42 2.95
C ASN A 73 11.86 -14.54 4.47
N SER A 74 10.82 -15.06 5.10
CA SER A 74 10.69 -15.18 6.55
C SER A 74 11.80 -16.02 7.18
N GLY A 75 12.45 -15.49 8.23
CA GLY A 75 13.41 -16.22 9.06
C GLY A 75 12.74 -17.07 10.17
N VAL A 76 11.48 -17.46 10.00
CA VAL A 76 10.76 -18.30 10.98
C VAL A 76 11.20 -19.75 10.81
N THR A 77 11.82 -20.29 11.86
CA THR A 77 12.22 -21.71 11.92
C THR A 77 11.02 -22.59 12.23
N GLY A 78 10.84 -23.67 11.46
CA GLY A 78 9.65 -24.52 11.54
C GLY A 78 9.47 -25.33 12.84
N SER A 79 10.41 -25.28 13.78
CA SER A 79 10.38 -26.09 15.01
C SER A 79 9.55 -25.50 16.14
N ASN A 80 9.32 -24.19 16.15
CA ASN A 80 8.59 -23.50 17.19
C ASN A 80 7.09 -23.49 16.93
N THR A 81 6.30 -23.39 17.97
CA THR A 81 4.88 -23.01 17.89
C THR A 81 4.74 -21.50 17.62
N ILE A 82 3.55 -21.07 17.17
CA ILE A 82 3.25 -19.65 16.98
C ILE A 82 3.56 -18.85 18.23
N TYR A 83 3.15 -19.35 19.40
CA TYR A 83 3.34 -18.64 20.67
C TYR A 83 4.82 -18.58 21.09
N GLU A 84 5.56 -19.68 20.95
CA GLU A 84 7.01 -19.71 21.24
C GLU A 84 7.79 -18.75 20.34
N GLU A 85 7.43 -18.69 19.05
CA GLU A 85 8.05 -17.77 18.10
C GLU A 85 7.80 -16.31 18.51
N MET A 86 6.59 -15.96 18.95
CA MET A 86 6.28 -14.62 19.43
C MET A 86 7.00 -14.29 20.74
N ARG A 87 7.07 -15.25 21.66
CA ARG A 87 7.79 -15.11 22.93
C ARG A 87 9.29 -14.88 22.73
N SER A 88 9.87 -15.44 21.66
CA SER A 88 11.28 -15.22 21.34
C SER A 88 11.65 -13.74 21.12
N ALA A 89 10.68 -12.89 20.79
CA ALA A 89 10.88 -11.44 20.71
C ALA A 89 11.30 -10.80 22.04
N TYR A 90 10.93 -11.43 23.13
CA TYR A 90 11.20 -10.98 24.51
C TYR A 90 12.34 -11.75 25.19
N ALA A 91 13.22 -12.42 24.43
CA ALA A 91 14.30 -13.22 24.98
C ALA A 91 15.10 -12.52 26.10
N PRO A 92 15.53 -11.22 25.96
CA PRO A 92 16.24 -10.53 27.05
C PRO A 92 15.39 -10.31 28.32
N LEU A 93 14.07 -10.12 28.17
CA LEU A 93 13.16 -9.97 29.31
C LEU A 93 12.87 -11.32 29.98
N LEU A 94 12.81 -12.40 29.20
CA LEU A 94 12.64 -13.76 29.74
C LEU A 94 13.87 -14.20 30.53
N GLU A 95 15.07 -13.92 30.03
CA GLU A 95 16.32 -14.15 30.77
C GLU A 95 16.36 -13.35 32.08
N ALA A 96 15.95 -12.07 32.02
CA ALA A 96 15.86 -11.24 33.21
C ALA A 96 14.86 -11.81 34.22
N LYS A 97 13.70 -12.30 33.76
CA LYS A 97 12.68 -12.92 34.61
C LYS A 97 13.20 -14.20 35.27
N GLU A 98 13.81 -15.10 34.50
CA GLU A 98 14.41 -16.34 35.04
C GLU A 98 15.48 -16.02 36.09
N ARG A 99 16.29 -15.00 35.86
CA ARG A 99 17.30 -14.57 36.82
C ARG A 99 16.67 -13.96 38.08
N MET A 100 15.59 -13.17 37.94
CA MET A 100 14.82 -12.65 39.08
C MET A 100 14.21 -13.79 39.91
N ASP A 101 13.60 -14.77 39.26
CA ASP A 101 13.02 -15.94 39.92
C ASP A 101 14.07 -16.77 40.66
N PHE A 102 15.29 -16.87 40.11
CA PHE A 102 16.42 -17.52 40.77
C PHE A 102 16.87 -16.75 42.03
N LEU A 103 17.07 -15.41 41.88
CA LEU A 103 17.49 -14.55 42.99
C LEU A 103 16.44 -14.50 44.11
N SER A 104 15.16 -14.48 43.79
CA SER A 104 14.04 -14.55 44.76
C SER A 104 14.15 -15.80 45.62
N LYS A 105 14.37 -17.00 44.99
CA LYS A 105 14.55 -18.26 45.70
C LYS A 105 15.81 -18.28 46.57
N GLU A 106 16.88 -17.62 46.16
CA GLU A 106 18.09 -17.47 46.98
C GLU A 106 17.85 -16.55 48.22
N MET A 107 17.13 -15.46 48.04
CA MET A 107 16.75 -14.55 49.13
C MET A 107 15.83 -15.27 50.16
N GLU A 108 14.93 -16.13 49.73
CA GLU A 108 14.08 -16.94 50.61
C GLU A 108 14.88 -17.95 51.48
N LYS A 109 15.98 -18.50 50.95
CA LYS A 109 16.82 -19.50 51.62
C LYS A 109 17.79 -18.93 52.66
N SER A 110 18.12 -17.64 52.56
CA SER A 110 19.08 -16.97 53.46
C SER A 110 18.51 -15.66 54.03
N PRO A 111 17.50 -15.72 54.91
CA PRO A 111 16.88 -14.51 55.45
C PRO A 111 17.79 -13.70 56.40
N ALA A 112 18.86 -14.30 56.94
CA ALA A 112 19.67 -13.71 58.02
C ALA A 112 20.91 -12.91 57.56
N TYR A 113 21.33 -13.06 56.31
CA TYR A 113 22.39 -12.25 55.67
C TYR A 113 21.97 -11.91 54.26
N GLY A 114 21.07 -10.94 54.14
CA GLY A 114 20.73 -10.36 52.84
C GLY A 114 22.02 -9.75 52.24
N ASP A 115 22.69 -10.55 51.37
CA ASP A 115 23.79 -10.03 50.58
C ASP A 115 23.25 -8.83 49.79
N SER A 116 23.69 -7.63 50.17
CA SER A 116 23.21 -6.37 49.56
C SER A 116 23.43 -6.36 48.03
N SER A 117 24.28 -7.27 47.55
CA SER A 117 24.54 -7.48 46.12
C SER A 117 23.40 -8.23 45.42
N VAL A 118 22.81 -9.28 46.05
CA VAL A 118 21.70 -10.07 45.48
C VAL A 118 20.42 -9.24 45.42
N ALA A 119 20.11 -8.51 46.51
CA ALA A 119 18.97 -7.59 46.54
C ALA A 119 19.13 -6.44 45.51
N GLY A 120 20.37 -5.93 45.37
CA GLY A 120 20.67 -4.89 44.37
C GLY A 120 20.60 -5.37 42.94
N GLU A 121 20.99 -6.61 42.66
CA GLU A 121 20.81 -7.24 41.32
C GLU A 121 19.34 -7.45 41.01
N TYR A 122 18.55 -8.01 41.94
CA TYR A 122 17.11 -8.19 41.79
C TYR A 122 16.39 -6.86 41.49
N ALA A 123 16.65 -5.81 42.27
CA ALA A 123 16.03 -4.51 42.06
C ALA A 123 16.37 -3.87 40.69
N ARG A 124 17.60 -4.07 40.19
CA ARG A 124 17.97 -3.64 38.82
C ARG A 124 17.21 -4.40 37.74
N LEU A 125 17.12 -5.72 37.86
CA LEU A 125 16.41 -6.55 36.92
C LEU A 125 14.91 -6.28 36.96
N GLU A 126 14.33 -6.07 38.12
CA GLU A 126 12.92 -5.70 38.29
C GLU A 126 12.62 -4.33 37.64
N SER A 127 13.50 -3.34 37.88
CA SER A 127 13.39 -2.03 37.23
C SER A 127 13.49 -2.14 35.71
N TYR A 128 14.42 -2.96 35.19
CA TYR A 128 14.56 -3.23 33.76
C TYR A 128 13.32 -3.94 33.19
N PHE A 129 12.84 -4.97 33.87
CA PHE A 129 11.67 -5.75 33.46
C PHE A 129 10.39 -4.90 33.44
N SER A 130 10.18 -4.09 34.48
CA SER A 130 9.04 -3.16 34.58
C SER A 130 9.13 -2.03 33.55
N ALA A 131 10.30 -1.42 33.37
CA ALA A 131 10.50 -0.35 32.39
C ALA A 131 10.27 -0.79 30.94
N ASN A 132 10.49 -2.06 30.65
CA ASN A 132 10.23 -2.67 29.34
C ASN A 132 8.88 -3.39 29.25
N ASP A 133 7.95 -3.10 30.15
CA ASP A 133 6.58 -3.60 30.14
C ASP A 133 6.47 -5.15 30.19
N GLY A 134 7.43 -5.78 30.88
CA GLY A 134 7.59 -7.23 30.95
C GLY A 134 6.38 -7.99 31.51
N TYR A 135 5.58 -7.36 32.40
CA TYR A 135 4.37 -7.96 32.97
C TYR A 135 3.23 -8.08 31.95
N ASN A 136 3.23 -7.28 30.87
CA ASN A 136 2.19 -7.25 29.86
C ASN A 136 2.58 -7.99 28.56
N MET A 137 3.68 -8.77 28.56
CA MET A 137 4.18 -9.47 27.36
C MET A 137 3.10 -10.29 26.66
N ASP A 138 2.33 -11.09 27.43
CA ASP A 138 1.31 -11.97 26.87
C ASP A 138 0.14 -11.18 26.25
N VAL A 139 -0.23 -10.03 26.85
CA VAL A 139 -1.26 -9.13 26.31
C VAL A 139 -0.78 -8.52 24.99
N HIS A 140 0.47 -8.10 24.93
CA HIS A 140 1.06 -7.55 23.71
C HIS A 140 1.14 -8.61 22.60
N ILE A 141 1.56 -9.84 22.93
CA ILE A 141 1.58 -10.96 21.99
C ILE A 141 0.18 -11.21 21.40
N GLU A 142 -0.84 -11.31 22.27
CA GLU A 142 -2.22 -11.52 21.83
C GLU A 142 -2.75 -10.37 20.96
N THR A 143 -2.45 -9.13 21.34
CA THR A 143 -2.87 -7.94 20.57
C THR A 143 -2.25 -7.94 19.16
N VAL A 144 -0.95 -8.22 19.07
CA VAL A 144 -0.26 -8.25 17.77
C VAL A 144 -0.70 -9.45 16.94
N LEU A 145 -0.85 -10.64 17.53
CA LEU A 145 -1.35 -11.82 16.83
C LEU A 145 -2.76 -11.61 16.27
N ARG A 146 -3.65 -11.02 17.06
CA ARG A 146 -5.02 -10.71 16.62
C ARG A 146 -4.99 -9.71 15.46
N GLY A 147 -4.23 -8.62 15.59
CA GLY A 147 -4.08 -7.62 14.55
C GLY A 147 -3.51 -8.15 13.24
N MET A 148 -2.61 -9.13 13.32
CA MET A 148 -2.00 -9.78 12.16
C MET A 148 -2.81 -10.96 11.60
N GLY A 149 -4.06 -11.16 12.06
CA GLY A 149 -4.97 -12.19 11.54
C GLY A 149 -4.74 -13.59 12.10
N PHE A 150 -4.04 -13.71 13.25
CA PHE A 150 -3.85 -14.99 13.97
C PHE A 150 -4.76 -15.12 15.21
N GLY A 151 -5.78 -14.27 15.35
CA GLY A 151 -6.64 -14.24 16.54
C GLY A 151 -7.35 -15.56 16.83
N GLU A 152 -7.81 -16.27 15.81
CA GLU A 152 -8.56 -17.54 15.91
C GLU A 152 -7.66 -18.79 15.82
N TRP A 153 -6.34 -18.63 15.68
CA TRP A 153 -5.41 -19.75 15.53
C TRP A 153 -5.06 -20.38 16.87
N ASP A 154 -4.89 -21.72 16.86
CA ASP A 154 -4.33 -22.42 18.03
C ASP A 154 -2.87 -21.97 18.24
N ARG A 155 -2.55 -21.49 19.43
CA ARG A 155 -1.22 -21.01 19.82
C ARG A 155 -0.15 -22.08 19.76
N ASN A 156 -0.54 -23.36 19.86
CA ASN A 156 0.34 -24.52 19.75
C ASN A 156 0.57 -24.99 18.31
N THR A 157 -0.03 -24.31 17.32
CA THR A 157 0.20 -24.63 15.92
C THR A 157 1.69 -24.44 15.58
N LEU A 158 2.30 -25.48 14.98
CA LEU A 158 3.71 -25.43 14.57
C LEU A 158 3.91 -24.46 13.40
N CYS A 159 4.96 -23.67 13.45
CA CYS A 159 5.33 -22.75 12.37
C CYS A 159 5.65 -23.47 11.05
N SER A 160 6.01 -24.76 11.10
CA SER A 160 6.23 -25.59 9.90
C SER A 160 4.98 -25.73 9.04
N SER A 161 3.78 -25.78 9.64
CA SER A 161 2.51 -25.95 8.94
C SER A 161 1.99 -24.68 8.28
N LEU A 162 2.60 -23.52 8.58
CA LEU A 162 2.22 -22.24 8.01
C LEU A 162 2.66 -22.12 6.54
N SER A 163 1.82 -21.49 5.72
CA SER A 163 2.18 -21.06 4.37
C SER A 163 3.30 -20.01 4.39
N GLY A 164 3.94 -19.76 3.24
CA GLY A 164 4.98 -18.75 3.13
C GLY A 164 4.52 -17.35 3.54
N GLY A 165 3.32 -16.96 3.13
CA GLY A 165 2.72 -15.67 3.50
C GLY A 165 2.41 -15.55 4.99
N GLU A 166 1.88 -16.62 5.62
CA GLU A 166 1.64 -16.68 7.06
C GLU A 166 2.94 -16.62 7.88
N LYS A 167 4.00 -17.29 7.42
CA LYS A 167 5.33 -17.18 8.03
C LYS A 167 5.87 -15.75 7.97
N THR A 168 5.68 -15.06 6.85
CA THR A 168 6.09 -13.65 6.70
C THR A 168 5.30 -12.74 7.64
N ARG A 169 3.98 -12.93 7.76
CA ARG A 169 3.13 -12.22 8.72
C ARG A 169 3.56 -12.44 10.17
N LEU A 170 3.86 -13.70 10.53
CA LEU A 170 4.33 -14.04 11.88
C LEU A 170 5.70 -13.42 12.17
N SER A 171 6.60 -13.41 11.20
CA SER A 171 7.91 -12.75 11.31
C SER A 171 7.76 -11.23 11.52
N LEU A 172 6.85 -10.59 10.78
CA LEU A 172 6.53 -9.18 10.98
C LEU A 172 6.00 -8.94 12.40
N ALA A 173 5.02 -9.74 12.85
CA ALA A 173 4.46 -9.66 14.20
C ALA A 173 5.56 -9.73 15.28
N ARG A 174 6.50 -10.68 15.15
CA ARG A 174 7.63 -10.82 16.06
C ARG A 174 8.53 -9.58 16.09
N ILE A 175 8.87 -9.02 14.94
CA ILE A 175 9.73 -7.83 14.85
C ILE A 175 9.05 -6.60 15.45
N LEU A 176 7.73 -6.44 15.27
CA LEU A 176 6.97 -5.35 15.86
C LEU A 176 7.00 -5.39 17.39
N LEU A 177 6.94 -6.59 18.00
CA LEU A 177 7.05 -6.76 19.46
C LEU A 177 8.42 -6.34 20.03
N GLN A 178 9.49 -6.46 19.23
CA GLN A 178 10.84 -6.08 19.67
C GLN A 178 11.03 -4.57 19.84
N LYS A 179 10.17 -3.74 19.24
CA LYS A 179 10.20 -2.26 19.29
C LYS A 179 11.61 -1.69 19.04
N PRO A 180 12.32 -2.05 17.96
CA PRO A 180 13.70 -1.63 17.70
C PRO A 180 13.80 -0.10 17.51
N ASP A 181 15.01 0.49 17.71
CA ASP A 181 15.27 1.91 17.47
C ASP A 181 15.09 2.30 16.00
N LEU A 182 15.43 1.38 15.10
CA LEU A 182 15.23 1.52 13.67
C LEU A 182 14.59 0.26 13.10
N LEU A 183 13.38 0.41 12.58
CA LEU A 183 12.62 -0.67 11.92
C LEU A 183 12.77 -0.55 10.40
N LEU A 184 13.21 -1.64 9.77
CA LEU A 184 13.41 -1.75 8.32
C LEU A 184 12.44 -2.80 7.78
N LEU A 185 11.52 -2.40 6.89
CA LEU A 185 10.49 -3.27 6.35
C LEU A 185 10.63 -3.37 4.81
N ASP A 186 10.74 -4.59 4.29
CA ASP A 186 10.78 -4.87 2.85
C ASP A 186 9.44 -5.47 2.41
N GLU A 187 8.60 -4.67 1.74
CA GLU A 187 7.26 -5.02 1.25
C GLU A 187 6.34 -5.62 2.34
N PRO A 188 6.13 -4.92 3.49
CA PRO A 188 5.35 -5.47 4.60
C PRO A 188 3.86 -5.63 4.28
N THR A 189 3.36 -4.95 3.27
CA THR A 189 1.95 -4.98 2.84
C THR A 189 1.59 -6.22 2.04
N ASN A 190 2.57 -6.94 1.52
CA ASN A 190 2.35 -8.19 0.82
C ASN A 190 1.81 -9.25 1.79
N TYR A 191 0.86 -10.06 1.33
CA TYR A 191 0.21 -11.14 2.10
C TYR A 191 -0.70 -10.69 3.26
N LEU A 192 -0.94 -9.37 3.43
CA LEU A 192 -1.91 -8.85 4.38
C LEU A 192 -3.27 -8.69 3.70
N ASP A 193 -4.32 -9.09 4.39
CA ASP A 193 -5.67 -8.67 4.04
C ASP A 193 -5.93 -7.24 4.53
N LEU A 194 -7.05 -6.65 4.12
CA LEU A 194 -7.37 -5.26 4.42
C LEU A 194 -7.39 -4.98 5.94
N SER A 195 -7.86 -5.93 6.74
CA SER A 195 -7.94 -5.78 8.21
C SER A 195 -6.56 -5.73 8.87
N ALA A 196 -5.68 -6.65 8.47
CA ALA A 196 -4.32 -6.71 9.00
C ALA A 196 -3.50 -5.50 8.52
N LEU A 197 -3.77 -5.01 7.30
CA LEU A 197 -3.12 -3.82 6.76
C LEU A 197 -3.52 -2.55 7.54
N GLU A 198 -4.83 -2.35 7.79
CA GLU A 198 -5.34 -1.24 8.60
C GLU A 198 -4.76 -1.26 10.02
N TRP A 199 -4.72 -2.44 10.64
CA TRP A 199 -4.12 -2.59 11.95
C TRP A 199 -2.62 -2.25 11.95
N LEU A 200 -1.87 -2.72 10.93
CA LEU A 200 -0.44 -2.42 10.79
C LEU A 200 -0.20 -0.91 10.64
N GLU A 201 -1.02 -0.22 9.88
CA GLU A 201 -0.94 1.24 9.72
C GLU A 201 -1.16 1.97 11.04
N GLN A 202 -2.20 1.61 11.79
CA GLN A 202 -2.46 2.19 13.11
C GLN A 202 -1.30 1.94 14.07
N TYR A 203 -0.77 0.70 14.07
CA TYR A 203 0.40 0.35 14.88
C TYR A 203 1.62 1.19 14.51
N LEU A 204 1.96 1.25 13.21
CA LEU A 204 3.12 2.01 12.74
C LEU A 204 2.94 3.53 12.89
N THR A 205 1.72 4.05 12.80
CA THR A 205 1.42 5.47 13.08
C THR A 205 1.72 5.81 14.54
N SER A 206 1.42 4.91 15.48
CA SER A 206 1.73 5.05 16.90
C SER A 206 3.18 4.71 17.27
N PHE A 207 3.95 4.12 16.36
CA PHE A 207 5.32 3.71 16.57
C PHE A 207 6.23 4.93 16.70
N LYS A 208 6.89 5.10 17.86
CA LYS A 208 7.66 6.31 18.20
C LYS A 208 9.06 6.34 17.59
N ASN A 209 9.64 5.18 17.29
CA ASN A 209 11.00 5.03 16.78
C ASN A 209 11.03 5.23 15.25
N SER A 210 12.23 5.20 14.68
CA SER A 210 12.43 5.46 13.25
C SER A 210 12.05 4.25 12.39
N LEU A 211 11.55 4.54 11.20
CA LEU A 211 11.07 3.55 10.23
C LEU A 211 11.64 3.80 8.85
N VAL A 212 12.10 2.76 8.19
CA VAL A 212 12.38 2.74 6.75
C VAL A 212 11.58 1.62 6.11
N VAL A 213 10.77 1.93 5.12
CA VAL A 213 9.91 0.95 4.46
C VAL A 213 10.06 1.00 2.95
N VAL A 214 10.22 -0.16 2.36
CA VAL A 214 10.01 -0.39 0.92
C VAL A 214 8.58 -0.85 0.76
N SER A 215 7.78 -0.14 0.00
CA SER A 215 6.42 -0.56 -0.34
C SER A 215 6.01 -0.06 -1.72
N HIS A 216 5.15 -0.83 -2.35
CA HIS A 216 4.43 -0.46 -3.56
C HIS A 216 3.01 0.01 -3.28
N ASP A 217 2.58 0.07 -2.02
CA ASP A 217 1.29 0.61 -1.59
C ASP A 217 1.41 2.11 -1.33
N ARG A 218 0.79 2.92 -2.19
CA ARG A 218 0.83 4.40 -2.12
C ARG A 218 0.10 4.92 -0.89
N TYR A 219 -1.06 4.34 -0.60
CA TYR A 219 -1.87 4.75 0.55
C TYR A 219 -1.10 4.52 1.84
N PHE A 220 -0.47 3.36 1.97
CA PHE A 220 0.40 3.03 3.10
C PHE A 220 1.57 4.01 3.24
N LEU A 221 2.26 4.33 2.13
CA LEU A 221 3.36 5.30 2.16
C LEU A 221 2.88 6.71 2.53
N ASP A 222 1.69 7.13 2.08
CA ASP A 222 1.12 8.43 2.40
C ASP A 222 0.75 8.57 3.87
N GLN A 223 0.26 7.52 4.50
CA GLN A 223 -0.13 7.52 5.91
C GLN A 223 1.07 7.49 6.86
N ILE A 224 2.15 6.81 6.47
CA ILE A 224 3.22 6.48 7.42
C ILE A 224 4.48 7.31 7.20
N CYS A 225 4.81 7.67 5.94
CA CYS A 225 6.10 8.28 5.60
C CYS A 225 6.05 9.81 5.61
N ASN A 226 7.11 10.42 6.13
CA ASN A 226 7.34 11.87 6.08
C ASN A 226 8.49 12.26 5.14
N ARG A 227 9.19 11.28 4.57
CA ARG A 227 10.28 11.45 3.62
C ARG A 227 10.30 10.28 2.64
N ILE A 228 10.59 10.54 1.37
CA ILE A 228 10.70 9.50 0.33
C ILE A 228 12.12 9.48 -0.23
N TRP A 229 12.68 8.28 -0.36
CA TRP A 229 13.92 8.03 -1.10
C TRP A 229 13.58 7.37 -2.44
N ASP A 230 13.84 8.07 -3.53
CA ASP A 230 13.66 7.55 -4.90
C ASP A 230 14.96 6.91 -5.38
N VAL A 231 14.92 5.61 -5.61
CA VAL A 231 16.05 4.82 -6.13
C VAL A 231 15.87 4.69 -7.64
N ALA A 232 16.58 5.52 -8.39
CA ALA A 232 16.48 5.57 -9.84
C ALA A 232 17.86 5.80 -10.48
N GLN A 233 18.09 5.17 -11.63
CA GLN A 233 19.30 5.36 -12.47
C GLN A 233 20.62 5.30 -11.69
N GLY A 234 20.73 4.37 -10.76
CA GLY A 234 21.93 4.20 -9.95
C GLY A 234 22.19 5.30 -8.91
N THR A 235 21.17 6.10 -8.60
CA THR A 235 21.23 7.17 -7.56
C THR A 235 20.09 7.02 -6.58
N VAL A 236 20.26 7.54 -5.36
CA VAL A 236 19.20 7.65 -4.36
C VAL A 236 18.99 9.13 -4.05
N LYS A 237 17.79 9.64 -4.36
CA LYS A 237 17.41 11.02 -4.10
C LYS A 237 16.37 11.07 -2.98
N ALA A 238 16.60 11.95 -1.99
CA ALA A 238 15.66 12.16 -0.89
C ALA A 238 14.70 13.32 -1.22
N TYR A 239 13.42 13.10 -0.99
CA TYR A 239 12.35 14.09 -1.15
C TYR A 239 11.62 14.28 0.18
N PRO A 240 11.30 15.53 0.56
CA PRO A 240 10.52 15.82 1.75
C PRO A 240 9.03 15.55 1.51
N GLY A 241 8.35 15.05 2.54
CA GLY A 241 6.92 14.77 2.51
C GLY A 241 6.60 13.30 2.24
N ASN A 242 5.30 13.01 2.13
CA ASN A 242 4.75 11.70 1.82
C ASN A 242 4.83 11.36 0.31
N TYR A 243 4.27 10.22 -0.09
CA TYR A 243 4.33 9.77 -1.48
C TYR A 243 3.62 10.73 -2.45
N SER A 244 2.44 11.22 -2.10
CA SER A 244 1.68 12.16 -2.95
C SER A 244 2.47 13.45 -3.22
N LYS A 245 3.11 14.02 -2.20
CA LYS A 245 3.96 15.21 -2.35
C LYS A 245 5.21 14.93 -3.18
N TYR A 246 5.85 13.78 -2.96
CA TYR A 246 6.98 13.33 -3.80
C TYR A 246 6.57 13.24 -5.27
N PHE A 247 5.43 12.58 -5.57
CA PHE A 247 4.95 12.40 -6.93
C PHE A 247 4.67 13.75 -7.61
N GLN A 248 4.03 14.67 -6.90
CA GLN A 248 3.77 16.03 -7.39
C GLN A 248 5.06 16.80 -7.71
N ILE A 249 6.09 16.72 -6.84
CA ILE A 249 7.40 17.34 -7.10
C ILE A 249 8.04 16.72 -8.35
N LYS A 250 7.99 15.39 -8.46
CA LYS A 250 8.57 14.67 -9.61
C LYS A 250 7.86 15.02 -10.92
N GLU A 251 6.54 15.13 -10.89
CA GLU A 251 5.74 15.53 -12.05
C GLU A 251 6.05 16.96 -12.49
N ASN A 252 6.10 17.91 -11.55
CA ASN A 252 6.46 19.29 -11.85
C ASN A 252 7.85 19.39 -12.47
N ASN A 253 8.84 18.70 -11.91
CA ASN A 253 10.20 18.66 -12.45
C ASN A 253 10.24 18.06 -13.87
N TYR A 254 9.45 17.02 -14.11
CA TYR A 254 9.34 16.40 -15.44
C TYR A 254 8.72 17.38 -16.46
N GLN A 255 7.64 18.05 -16.09
CA GLN A 255 6.99 19.04 -16.97
C GLN A 255 7.92 20.21 -17.29
N GLU A 256 8.71 20.66 -16.32
CA GLU A 256 9.71 21.71 -16.53
C GLU A 256 10.81 21.24 -17.50
N GLN A 257 11.36 20.04 -17.28
CA GLN A 257 12.37 19.46 -18.18
C GLN A 257 11.83 19.26 -19.60
N LEU A 258 10.58 18.79 -19.72
CA LEU A 258 9.94 18.61 -21.02
C LEU A 258 9.75 19.95 -21.76
N LYS A 259 9.31 21.00 -21.06
CA LYS A 259 9.18 22.35 -21.63
C LYS A 259 10.52 22.91 -22.08
N ASN A 260 11.59 22.71 -21.32
CA ASN A 260 12.93 23.17 -21.70
C ASN A 260 13.43 22.42 -22.93
N TYR A 261 13.28 21.09 -22.96
CA TYR A 261 13.61 20.26 -24.12
C TYR A 261 12.85 20.68 -25.37
N GLN A 262 11.54 21.00 -25.28
CA GLN A 262 10.73 21.46 -26.40
C GLN A 262 11.21 22.83 -26.91
N LYS A 263 11.55 23.77 -26.02
CA LYS A 263 12.09 25.08 -26.40
C LYS A 263 13.44 24.97 -27.14
N GLU A 264 14.34 24.12 -26.62
CA GLU A 264 15.63 23.85 -27.27
C GLU A 264 15.41 23.22 -28.67
N GLN A 265 14.45 22.29 -28.77
CA GLN A 265 14.08 21.69 -30.06
C GLN A 265 13.60 22.71 -31.06
N GLU A 266 12.71 23.63 -30.66
CA GLU A 266 12.22 24.71 -31.53
C GLU A 266 13.34 25.67 -31.96
N GLU A 267 14.29 25.98 -31.07
CA GLU A 267 15.43 26.84 -31.39
C GLU A 267 16.36 26.16 -32.40
N ILE A 268 16.65 24.88 -32.21
CA ILE A 268 17.43 24.07 -33.16
C ILE A 268 16.74 24.04 -34.54
N GLU A 269 15.44 23.82 -34.61
CA GLU A 269 14.70 23.82 -35.89
C GLU A 269 14.73 25.19 -36.58
N LYS A 270 14.54 26.28 -35.82
CA LYS A 270 14.65 27.66 -36.35
C LYS A 270 16.04 27.97 -36.91
N LEU A 271 17.10 27.52 -36.20
CA LEU A 271 18.47 27.70 -36.67
C LEU A 271 18.74 26.87 -37.94
N LYS A 272 18.29 25.60 -38.00
CA LYS A 272 18.39 24.74 -39.18
C LYS A 272 17.70 25.37 -40.41
N ASP A 273 16.49 25.87 -40.23
CA ASP A 273 15.71 26.54 -41.26
C ASP A 273 16.40 27.82 -41.76
N TYR A 274 16.93 28.62 -40.81
CA TYR A 274 17.67 29.83 -41.14
C TYR A 274 18.92 29.52 -41.96
N ILE A 275 19.73 28.55 -41.55
CA ILE A 275 20.94 28.10 -42.23
C ILE A 275 20.61 27.57 -43.63
N ALA A 276 19.58 26.74 -43.77
CA ALA A 276 19.16 26.18 -45.05
C ALA A 276 18.78 27.27 -46.06
N ARG A 277 18.08 28.33 -45.63
CA ARG A 277 17.62 29.43 -46.50
C ARG A 277 18.74 30.41 -46.85
N ASN A 278 19.77 30.58 -46.02
CA ASN A 278 20.77 31.64 -46.13
C ASN A 278 22.19 31.17 -46.52
N LYS A 279 22.47 29.84 -46.49
CA LYS A 279 23.80 29.28 -46.79
C LYS A 279 24.24 29.50 -48.23
N VAL A 280 23.31 29.61 -49.19
CA VAL A 280 23.59 29.71 -50.65
C VAL A 280 23.83 31.17 -51.10
N ARG A 281 23.45 32.18 -50.33
CA ARG A 281 23.58 33.58 -50.70
C ARG A 281 24.89 34.18 -50.19
N ALA A 282 25.74 34.71 -51.06
CA ALA A 282 27.05 35.30 -50.73
C ALA A 282 26.97 36.40 -49.65
N SER A 283 25.90 37.24 -49.65
CA SER A 283 25.70 38.32 -48.67
C SER A 283 25.34 37.84 -47.25
N THR A 284 24.80 36.62 -47.10
CA THR A 284 24.34 36.09 -45.82
C THR A 284 25.18 34.88 -45.35
N ALA A 285 26.13 34.41 -46.17
CA ALA A 285 26.95 33.21 -45.88
C ALA A 285 27.77 33.33 -44.59
N ALA A 286 28.30 34.51 -44.26
CA ALA A 286 29.05 34.76 -43.03
C ALA A 286 28.16 34.61 -41.77
N MET A 287 26.92 35.15 -41.84
CA MET A 287 25.93 35.00 -40.75
C MET A 287 25.44 33.56 -40.63
N ALA A 288 25.21 32.86 -41.77
CA ALA A 288 24.84 31.47 -41.76
C ALA A 288 25.91 30.59 -41.09
N LYS A 289 27.20 30.86 -41.36
CA LYS A 289 28.33 30.15 -40.72
C LYS A 289 28.43 30.41 -39.21
N SER A 290 28.10 31.64 -38.76
CA SER A 290 28.02 31.95 -37.31
C SER A 290 26.88 31.18 -36.63
N ARG A 291 25.70 31.09 -37.29
CA ARG A 291 24.56 30.32 -36.81
C ARG A 291 24.79 28.80 -36.84
N GLU A 292 25.59 28.32 -37.79
CA GLU A 292 26.04 26.92 -37.87
C GLU A 292 26.86 26.52 -36.62
N LYS A 293 27.80 27.38 -36.20
CA LYS A 293 28.54 27.18 -34.95
C LYS A 293 27.65 27.21 -33.69
N GLN A 294 26.65 28.09 -33.69
CA GLN A 294 25.66 28.15 -32.59
C GLN A 294 24.83 26.84 -32.56
N LEU A 295 24.42 26.34 -33.72
CA LEU A 295 23.71 25.06 -33.84
C LEU A 295 24.54 23.87 -33.33
N GLU A 296 25.81 23.80 -33.75
CA GLU A 296 26.74 22.74 -33.27
C GLU A 296 26.92 22.77 -31.73
N ALA A 297 26.99 23.98 -31.15
CA ALA A 297 27.08 24.12 -29.68
C ALA A 297 25.82 23.66 -28.99
N LEU A 298 24.62 24.06 -29.48
CA LEU A 298 23.34 23.60 -28.93
C LEU A 298 23.09 22.12 -29.13
N GLU A 299 23.47 21.53 -30.28
CA GLU A 299 23.35 20.09 -30.50
C GLU A 299 24.26 19.29 -29.56
N LYS A 300 25.47 19.81 -29.27
CA LYS A 300 26.38 19.19 -28.29
C LYS A 300 25.84 19.31 -26.85
N GLU A 301 25.32 20.47 -26.46
CA GLU A 301 24.71 20.69 -25.16
C GLU A 301 23.47 19.80 -24.98
N ARG A 302 22.72 19.52 -26.05
CA ARG A 302 21.59 18.63 -26.09
C ARG A 302 21.96 17.15 -25.93
N GLU A 303 23.15 16.72 -26.39
CA GLU A 303 23.64 15.35 -26.11
C GLU A 303 23.80 15.11 -24.61
N ASP A 304 24.12 16.18 -23.84
CA ASP A 304 24.21 16.14 -22.38
C ASP A 304 22.81 16.22 -21.70
N HIS A 305 21.77 16.72 -22.42
CA HIS A 305 20.39 16.86 -21.93
C HIS A 305 19.41 16.06 -22.81
N PRO A 306 19.40 14.72 -22.73
CA PRO A 306 18.48 13.91 -23.53
C PRO A 306 17.02 14.14 -23.11
N LEU A 307 16.08 13.74 -23.98
CA LEU A 307 14.65 13.77 -23.66
C LEU A 307 14.42 13.10 -22.30
N PRO A 308 13.76 13.80 -21.34
CA PRO A 308 13.49 13.21 -20.04
C PRO A 308 12.66 11.93 -20.22
N PRO A 309 13.02 10.83 -19.54
CA PRO A 309 12.27 9.59 -19.65
C PRO A 309 10.84 9.80 -19.15
N SER A 310 9.87 9.22 -19.85
CA SER A 310 8.45 9.32 -19.46
C SER A 310 8.26 8.95 -17.98
N LEU A 311 7.41 9.69 -17.27
CA LEU A 311 7.01 9.36 -15.90
C LEU A 311 6.28 8.02 -15.84
N LEU A 312 5.50 7.71 -16.86
CA LEU A 312 4.83 6.41 -17.03
C LEU A 312 5.41 5.70 -18.25
N PRO A 313 6.55 5.04 -18.10
CA PRO A 313 7.21 4.35 -19.22
C PRO A 313 6.41 3.14 -19.72
N VAL A 314 5.52 2.59 -18.88
CA VAL A 314 4.64 1.46 -19.18
C VAL A 314 3.35 2.00 -19.79
N ARG A 315 2.89 1.38 -20.88
CA ARG A 315 1.62 1.70 -21.54
C ARG A 315 0.74 0.47 -21.57
N ILE A 316 -0.40 0.53 -20.91
CA ILE A 316 -1.39 -0.54 -20.87
C ILE A 316 -2.66 0.00 -21.52
N HIS A 317 -3.21 -0.75 -22.49
CA HIS A 317 -4.48 -0.41 -23.17
C HIS A 317 -5.25 -1.69 -23.42
N PHE A 318 -6.44 -1.80 -22.84
CA PHE A 318 -7.36 -2.88 -23.13
C PHE A 318 -8.39 -2.39 -24.17
N ARG A 319 -8.43 -3.04 -25.33
CA ARG A 319 -9.35 -2.66 -26.41
C ARG A 319 -10.16 -3.86 -26.83
N PHE A 320 -11.42 -3.67 -27.14
CA PHE A 320 -12.29 -4.68 -27.72
C PHE A 320 -13.09 -4.07 -28.88
N GLN A 321 -13.47 -4.90 -29.85
CA GLN A 321 -14.22 -4.47 -31.02
C GLN A 321 -15.74 -4.55 -30.79
N GLU A 322 -16.18 -5.58 -30.07
CA GLU A 322 -17.59 -5.83 -29.80
C GLU A 322 -17.80 -5.98 -28.30
N GLY A 323 -18.78 -5.25 -27.76
CA GLY A 323 -19.20 -5.38 -26.37
C GLY A 323 -19.95 -6.69 -26.14
N PRO A 324 -19.96 -7.23 -24.90
CA PRO A 324 -20.82 -8.36 -24.54
C PRO A 324 -22.29 -7.94 -24.49
N ALA A 325 -23.19 -8.93 -24.39
CA ALA A 325 -24.60 -8.70 -24.07
C ALA A 325 -24.73 -7.94 -22.74
N GLU A 326 -25.90 -7.35 -22.45
CA GLU A 326 -26.19 -6.59 -21.23
C GLU A 326 -25.87 -7.40 -19.96
N ASN A 327 -26.23 -8.68 -19.91
CA ASN A 327 -25.85 -9.58 -18.83
C ASN A 327 -24.54 -10.28 -19.20
N VAL A 328 -23.47 -9.96 -18.49
CA VAL A 328 -22.11 -10.51 -18.72
C VAL A 328 -21.90 -11.80 -17.97
N LEU A 329 -22.37 -11.86 -16.71
CA LEU A 329 -22.24 -13.04 -15.84
C LEU A 329 -23.49 -13.18 -14.98
N GLU A 330 -24.02 -14.41 -14.89
CA GLU A 330 -25.05 -14.80 -13.95
C GLU A 330 -24.58 -16.03 -13.15
N VAL A 331 -24.54 -15.92 -11.82
CA VAL A 331 -24.19 -16.99 -10.87
C VAL A 331 -25.40 -17.29 -10.01
N LYS A 332 -25.74 -18.58 -9.82
CA LYS A 332 -26.88 -19.03 -9.01
C LYS A 332 -26.47 -20.14 -8.05
N ASP A 333 -26.68 -19.89 -6.76
CA ASP A 333 -26.49 -20.81 -5.64
C ASP A 333 -25.13 -21.54 -5.65
N LEU A 334 -24.07 -20.79 -6.04
CA LEU A 334 -22.72 -21.33 -6.21
C LEU A 334 -22.08 -21.62 -4.85
N SER A 335 -21.59 -22.85 -4.68
CA SER A 335 -20.86 -23.27 -3.49
C SER A 335 -19.55 -23.94 -3.90
N LEU A 336 -18.48 -23.71 -3.13
CA LEU A 336 -17.14 -24.26 -3.39
C LEU A 336 -16.50 -24.85 -2.15
N ARG A 337 -15.66 -25.89 -2.36
CA ARG A 337 -14.76 -26.49 -1.36
C ARG A 337 -13.31 -26.39 -1.81
N ALA A 338 -12.41 -26.30 -0.84
CA ALA A 338 -10.98 -26.31 -1.09
C ALA A 338 -10.56 -27.62 -1.80
N GLY A 339 -9.74 -27.50 -2.86
CA GLY A 339 -9.28 -28.64 -3.65
C GLY A 339 -10.35 -29.36 -4.46
N GLY A 340 -11.59 -28.86 -4.46
CA GLY A 340 -12.69 -29.46 -5.24
C GLY A 340 -13.15 -30.85 -4.81
N LEU A 341 -12.71 -31.33 -3.65
CA LEU A 341 -13.01 -32.66 -3.11
C LEU A 341 -14.11 -32.59 -2.06
N ALA A 342 -14.93 -33.65 -1.95
CA ALA A 342 -16.00 -33.74 -0.97
C ALA A 342 -15.52 -33.63 0.50
N GLU A 343 -14.27 -34.00 0.77
CA GLU A 343 -13.62 -33.91 2.09
C GLU A 343 -12.90 -32.56 2.31
N GLY A 344 -12.83 -31.69 1.30
CA GLY A 344 -12.18 -30.39 1.40
C GLY A 344 -12.93 -29.43 2.33
N ARG A 345 -12.21 -28.50 2.97
CA ARG A 345 -12.81 -27.43 3.76
C ARG A 345 -13.77 -26.61 2.89
N LYS A 346 -14.99 -26.38 3.40
CA LYS A 346 -15.96 -25.49 2.76
C LYS A 346 -15.40 -24.06 2.68
N LEU A 347 -15.43 -23.48 1.50
CA LEU A 347 -14.96 -22.11 1.28
C LEU A 347 -16.13 -21.13 1.43
N PHE A 348 -17.19 -21.33 0.64
CA PHE A 348 -18.43 -20.55 0.75
C PHE A 348 -19.61 -21.31 0.15
N GLU A 349 -20.83 -20.86 0.46
CA GLU A 349 -22.07 -21.46 -0.03
C GLU A 349 -23.09 -20.42 -0.52
N GLY A 350 -23.94 -20.83 -1.48
CA GLY A 350 -25.14 -20.11 -1.87
C GLY A 350 -24.89 -18.74 -2.51
N VAL A 351 -23.75 -18.53 -3.17
CA VAL A 351 -23.43 -17.24 -3.81
C VAL A 351 -24.32 -17.02 -5.01
N ASN A 352 -25.04 -15.90 -5.00
CA ASN A 352 -25.87 -15.41 -6.10
C ASN A 352 -25.30 -14.06 -6.56
N LEU A 353 -25.00 -13.92 -7.86
CA LEU A 353 -24.40 -12.73 -8.42
C LEU A 353 -24.83 -12.50 -9.85
N LYS A 354 -25.10 -11.24 -10.19
CA LYS A 354 -25.35 -10.80 -11.57
C LYS A 354 -24.45 -9.60 -11.88
N ILE A 355 -23.71 -9.68 -12.99
CA ILE A 355 -22.84 -8.61 -13.48
C ILE A 355 -23.35 -8.18 -14.86
N SER A 356 -23.57 -6.87 -15.01
CA SER A 356 -23.98 -6.24 -16.27
C SER A 356 -22.77 -5.61 -16.98
N ARG A 357 -22.92 -5.34 -18.27
CA ARG A 357 -21.91 -4.69 -19.09
C ARG A 357 -21.48 -3.33 -18.50
N GLY A 358 -20.19 -3.05 -18.52
CA GLY A 358 -19.61 -1.79 -18.05
C GLY A 358 -19.49 -1.70 -16.52
N GLN A 359 -19.96 -2.70 -15.77
CA GLN A 359 -19.79 -2.70 -14.32
C GLN A 359 -18.34 -2.99 -13.92
N ARG A 360 -17.89 -2.28 -12.89
CA ARG A 360 -16.65 -2.56 -12.17
C ARG A 360 -17.02 -3.16 -10.82
N VAL A 361 -16.63 -4.42 -10.61
CA VAL A 361 -16.97 -5.18 -9.41
C VAL A 361 -15.69 -5.59 -8.71
N ALA A 362 -15.55 -5.24 -7.44
CA ALA A 362 -14.42 -5.66 -6.62
C ALA A 362 -14.87 -6.68 -5.57
N ILE A 363 -14.16 -7.80 -5.48
CA ILE A 363 -14.38 -8.85 -4.48
C ILE A 363 -13.39 -8.65 -3.34
N LEU A 364 -13.92 -8.39 -2.15
CA LEU A 364 -13.19 -8.30 -0.89
C LEU A 364 -13.49 -9.53 -0.01
N GLY A 365 -12.78 -9.68 1.09
CA GLY A 365 -12.99 -10.72 2.09
C GLY A 365 -11.68 -11.24 2.70
N LYS A 366 -11.79 -11.96 3.81
CA LYS A 366 -10.64 -12.54 4.52
C LYS A 366 -9.79 -13.44 3.61
N ASN A 367 -8.48 -13.54 3.93
CA ASN A 367 -7.61 -14.48 3.22
C ASN A 367 -8.08 -15.93 3.49
N GLY A 368 -8.04 -16.76 2.43
CA GLY A 368 -8.48 -18.16 2.50
C GLY A 368 -9.99 -18.39 2.44
N VAL A 369 -10.83 -17.36 2.26
CA VAL A 369 -12.29 -17.50 2.12
C VAL A 369 -12.71 -18.09 0.77
N GLY A 370 -11.80 -18.11 -0.23
CA GLY A 370 -12.07 -18.70 -1.54
C GLY A 370 -12.21 -17.71 -2.69
N LYS A 371 -11.74 -16.45 -2.55
CA LYS A 371 -11.80 -15.43 -3.60
C LYS A 371 -11.18 -15.91 -4.92
N SER A 372 -9.92 -16.34 -4.90
CA SER A 372 -9.23 -16.87 -6.09
C SER A 372 -9.86 -18.16 -6.61
N SER A 373 -10.36 -19.03 -5.71
CA SER A 373 -11.10 -20.23 -6.11
C SER A 373 -12.39 -19.90 -6.84
N PHE A 374 -13.05 -18.79 -6.49
CA PHE A 374 -14.23 -18.29 -7.21
C PHE A 374 -13.89 -17.92 -8.66
N LEU A 375 -12.81 -17.14 -8.89
CA LEU A 375 -12.38 -16.82 -10.25
C LEU A 375 -11.93 -18.07 -11.03
N ARG A 376 -11.20 -19.00 -10.39
CA ARG A 376 -10.82 -20.28 -11.00
C ARG A 376 -12.06 -21.11 -11.40
N ALA A 377 -13.11 -21.11 -10.58
CA ALA A 377 -14.36 -21.80 -10.89
C ALA A 377 -15.06 -21.18 -12.09
N LEU A 378 -15.08 -19.86 -12.22
CA LEU A 378 -15.62 -19.16 -13.39
C LEU A 378 -14.85 -19.46 -14.69
N MET A 379 -13.58 -19.85 -14.57
CA MET A 379 -12.72 -20.25 -15.69
C MET A 379 -12.66 -21.77 -15.91
N ASP A 380 -13.60 -22.52 -15.31
CA ASP A 380 -13.70 -24.00 -15.38
C ASP A 380 -12.43 -24.74 -14.88
N GLN A 381 -11.65 -24.08 -14.01
CA GLN A 381 -10.40 -24.66 -13.44
C GLN A 381 -10.59 -25.18 -12.01
N HIS A 382 -11.76 -24.99 -11.42
CA HIS A 382 -12.10 -25.50 -10.10
C HIS A 382 -13.51 -26.11 -10.14
N PRO A 383 -13.68 -27.36 -9.70
CA PRO A 383 -15.00 -28.00 -9.72
C PRO A 383 -15.97 -27.33 -8.74
N LEU A 384 -17.23 -27.23 -9.14
CA LEU A 384 -18.30 -26.70 -8.33
C LEU A 384 -18.82 -27.80 -7.37
N GLU A 385 -19.09 -27.43 -6.11
CA GLU A 385 -19.82 -28.30 -5.17
C GLU A 385 -21.31 -28.31 -5.50
N SER A 386 -21.87 -27.11 -5.72
CA SER A 386 -23.27 -26.93 -6.13
C SER A 386 -23.44 -25.61 -6.87
N GLY A 387 -24.63 -25.44 -7.47
CA GLY A 387 -24.97 -24.23 -8.21
C GLY A 387 -24.49 -24.27 -9.66
N ARG A 388 -24.60 -23.12 -10.31
CA ARG A 388 -24.20 -22.94 -11.72
C ARG A 388 -23.88 -21.49 -12.01
N PHE A 389 -23.07 -21.27 -13.04
CA PHE A 389 -22.88 -19.95 -13.62
C PHE A 389 -23.08 -19.98 -15.15
N ARG A 390 -23.32 -18.81 -15.73
CA ARG A 390 -23.50 -18.65 -17.17
C ARG A 390 -22.88 -17.33 -17.63
N TRP A 391 -22.02 -17.40 -18.62
CA TRP A 391 -21.54 -16.24 -19.35
C TRP A 391 -22.59 -15.68 -20.31
N GLY A 392 -22.64 -14.37 -20.43
CA GLY A 392 -23.46 -13.69 -21.46
C GLY A 392 -22.94 -13.96 -22.87
N ILE A 393 -23.81 -13.78 -23.86
CA ILE A 393 -23.47 -13.97 -25.28
C ILE A 393 -22.40 -12.92 -25.65
N GLY A 394 -21.34 -13.36 -26.35
CA GLY A 394 -20.27 -12.50 -26.81
C GLY A 394 -19.28 -12.08 -25.72
N THR A 395 -19.38 -12.61 -24.49
CA THR A 395 -18.40 -12.36 -23.44
C THR A 395 -17.07 -13.03 -23.79
N ARG A 396 -15.97 -12.23 -23.74
CA ARG A 396 -14.59 -12.66 -23.98
C ARG A 396 -13.76 -12.32 -22.74
N PRO A 397 -13.68 -13.25 -21.76
CA PRO A 397 -12.92 -13.02 -20.56
C PRO A 397 -11.41 -13.10 -20.82
N ALA A 398 -10.62 -12.20 -20.25
CA ALA A 398 -9.20 -12.40 -20.04
C ALA A 398 -8.92 -12.41 -18.53
N TRP A 399 -8.10 -13.34 -18.11
CA TRP A 399 -7.84 -13.59 -16.71
C TRP A 399 -6.38 -13.32 -16.34
N PHE A 400 -6.22 -12.45 -15.35
CA PHE A 400 -4.94 -12.22 -14.68
C PHE A 400 -4.91 -13.05 -13.39
N GLU A 401 -4.23 -14.18 -13.45
CA GLU A 401 -4.06 -15.09 -12.33
C GLU A 401 -2.91 -14.66 -11.41
N GLN A 402 -3.07 -14.82 -10.11
CA GLN A 402 -2.05 -14.51 -9.12
C GLN A 402 -0.77 -15.36 -9.33
N GLU A 403 -0.91 -16.67 -9.54
CA GLU A 403 0.20 -17.58 -9.82
C GLU A 403 0.53 -17.60 -11.32
N SER A 404 1.77 -17.97 -11.67
CA SER A 404 2.24 -17.98 -13.07
C SER A 404 2.26 -19.38 -13.66
N GLU A 405 1.39 -20.29 -13.21
CA GLU A 405 1.38 -21.70 -13.60
C GLU A 405 1.09 -21.91 -15.09
N HIS A 406 0.37 -20.99 -15.72
CA HIS A 406 0.01 -21.08 -17.15
C HIS A 406 1.07 -20.52 -18.10
N LEU A 407 2.16 -19.96 -17.60
CA LEU A 407 3.29 -19.55 -18.45
C LEU A 407 4.25 -20.72 -18.62
N CYS A 408 4.58 -21.04 -19.87
CA CYS A 408 5.53 -22.10 -20.15
C CYS A 408 6.95 -21.67 -19.76
N SER A 409 7.49 -22.27 -18.71
CA SER A 409 8.76 -21.88 -18.10
C SER A 409 9.96 -22.02 -19.03
N SER A 410 9.90 -22.89 -20.04
CA SER A 410 10.96 -23.16 -21.01
C SER A 410 10.88 -22.31 -22.28
N HIS A 411 9.77 -21.59 -22.50
CA HIS A 411 9.66 -20.67 -23.62
C HIS A 411 10.46 -19.38 -23.33
N THR A 412 10.96 -18.74 -24.38
CA THR A 412 11.36 -17.34 -24.31
C THR A 412 10.09 -16.45 -24.21
N VAL A 413 10.26 -15.21 -23.78
CA VAL A 413 9.15 -14.24 -23.68
C VAL A 413 8.42 -14.10 -25.03
N LEU A 414 9.17 -14.04 -26.13
CA LEU A 414 8.58 -13.94 -27.47
C LEU A 414 7.89 -15.24 -27.91
N GLU A 415 8.48 -16.40 -27.60
CA GLU A 415 7.87 -17.71 -27.90
C GLU A 415 6.58 -17.92 -27.13
N GLU A 416 6.50 -17.48 -25.88
CA GLU A 416 5.29 -17.54 -25.07
C GLU A 416 4.16 -16.71 -25.71
N MET A 417 4.44 -15.49 -26.19
CA MET A 417 3.50 -14.69 -26.95
C MET A 417 3.08 -15.38 -28.26
N ARG A 418 4.04 -15.93 -29.01
CA ARG A 418 3.78 -16.58 -30.30
C ARG A 418 2.97 -17.86 -30.16
N SER A 419 3.22 -18.67 -29.12
CA SER A 419 2.45 -19.90 -28.87
C SER A 419 0.96 -19.63 -28.65
N ARG A 420 0.65 -18.49 -28.00
CA ARG A 420 -0.73 -18.06 -27.75
C ARG A 420 -1.38 -17.38 -28.94
N PHE A 421 -0.59 -16.69 -29.77
CA PHE A 421 -1.04 -15.91 -30.92
C PHE A 421 -0.31 -16.32 -32.21
N PRO A 422 -0.49 -17.57 -32.69
CA PRO A 422 0.32 -18.10 -33.81
C PRO A 422 0.06 -17.38 -35.14
N ARG A 423 -1.08 -16.65 -35.27
CA ARG A 423 -1.42 -15.88 -36.47
C ARG A 423 -0.98 -14.42 -36.41
N ALA A 424 -0.46 -13.97 -35.27
CA ALA A 424 -0.06 -12.58 -35.10
C ALA A 424 1.27 -12.29 -35.80
N VAL A 425 1.41 -11.07 -36.31
CA VAL A 425 2.66 -10.58 -36.87
C VAL A 425 3.67 -10.40 -35.75
N THR A 426 4.91 -10.89 -35.93
CA THR A 426 5.96 -10.82 -34.89
C THR A 426 6.24 -9.38 -34.44
N GLN A 427 6.10 -8.40 -35.34
CA GLN A 427 6.30 -6.99 -35.02
C GLN A 427 5.25 -6.49 -34.01
N ASP A 428 3.98 -6.90 -34.16
CA ASP A 428 2.92 -6.51 -33.23
C ASP A 428 3.13 -7.12 -31.84
N LEU A 429 3.60 -8.37 -31.78
CA LEU A 429 3.97 -9.01 -30.51
C LEU A 429 5.13 -8.29 -29.81
N ARG A 430 6.17 -7.92 -30.57
CA ARG A 430 7.29 -7.13 -30.04
C ARG A 430 6.85 -5.74 -29.57
N GLN A 431 5.94 -5.10 -30.29
CA GLN A 431 5.39 -3.81 -29.91
C GLN A 431 4.58 -3.88 -28.60
N ALA A 432 3.74 -4.91 -28.44
CA ALA A 432 3.00 -5.15 -27.20
C ALA A 432 3.95 -5.35 -25.99
N LEU A 433 5.02 -6.11 -26.19
CA LEU A 433 6.06 -6.31 -25.18
C LEU A 433 6.83 -5.01 -24.88
N ALA A 434 7.14 -4.20 -25.89
CA ALA A 434 7.82 -2.91 -25.72
C ALA A 434 6.97 -1.90 -24.94
N PHE A 435 5.65 -1.89 -25.09
CA PHE A 435 4.74 -1.09 -24.27
C PHE A 435 4.86 -1.40 -22.77
N LEU A 436 5.21 -2.63 -22.44
CA LEU A 436 5.44 -3.09 -21.07
C LEU A 436 6.94 -3.15 -20.69
N GLN A 437 7.76 -2.36 -21.36
CA GLN A 437 9.19 -2.18 -21.08
C GLN A 437 10.05 -3.46 -21.19
N PHE A 438 9.66 -4.42 -22.03
CA PHE A 438 10.56 -5.49 -22.43
C PHE A 438 11.49 -4.98 -23.53
N ARG A 439 12.79 -4.99 -23.26
CA ARG A 439 13.85 -4.63 -24.22
C ARG A 439 14.14 -5.79 -25.16
N ALA A 440 14.90 -5.52 -26.23
CA ALA A 440 15.30 -6.56 -27.18
C ALA A 440 16.04 -7.74 -26.51
N GLU A 441 16.80 -7.48 -25.46
CA GLU A 441 17.50 -8.51 -24.67
C GLU A 441 16.55 -9.33 -23.80
N ASP A 442 15.47 -8.71 -23.30
CA ASP A 442 14.53 -9.33 -22.38
C ASP A 442 13.58 -10.30 -23.09
N ILE A 443 13.25 -10.03 -24.36
CA ILE A 443 12.32 -10.87 -25.13
C ILE A 443 12.90 -12.26 -25.49
N GLU A 444 14.22 -12.42 -25.46
CA GLU A 444 14.91 -13.68 -25.69
C GLU A 444 15.20 -14.45 -24.38
N LYS A 445 14.89 -13.87 -23.20
CA LYS A 445 15.01 -14.55 -21.91
C LYS A 445 13.94 -15.62 -21.77
N GLU A 446 14.30 -16.73 -21.13
CA GLU A 446 13.33 -17.75 -20.74
C GLU A 446 12.41 -17.24 -19.63
N VAL A 447 11.13 -17.59 -19.70
CA VAL A 447 10.09 -17.19 -18.73
C VAL A 447 10.46 -17.59 -17.29
N ARG A 448 11.18 -18.72 -17.10
CA ARG A 448 11.64 -19.14 -15.77
C ARG A 448 12.65 -18.17 -15.13
N SER A 449 13.42 -17.43 -15.93
CA SER A 449 14.42 -16.48 -15.45
C SER A 449 13.85 -15.11 -15.11
N LEU A 450 12.58 -14.86 -15.43
CA LEU A 450 11.91 -13.61 -15.17
C LEU A 450 11.59 -13.45 -13.68
N SER A 451 11.77 -12.23 -13.17
CA SER A 451 11.26 -11.81 -11.86
C SER A 451 9.72 -11.83 -11.82
N GLY A 452 9.14 -11.84 -10.61
CA GLY A 452 7.68 -11.78 -10.45
C GLY A 452 7.03 -10.60 -11.16
N GLY A 453 7.65 -9.42 -11.10
CA GLY A 453 7.16 -8.22 -11.80
C GLY A 453 7.25 -8.32 -13.33
N GLU A 454 8.31 -8.94 -13.88
CA GLU A 454 8.42 -9.18 -15.31
C GLU A 454 7.38 -10.21 -15.79
N LYS A 455 7.14 -11.28 -15.02
CA LYS A 455 6.07 -12.24 -15.30
C LYS A 455 4.69 -11.57 -15.29
N ALA A 456 4.42 -10.68 -14.34
CA ALA A 456 3.18 -9.92 -14.28
C ALA A 456 3.02 -9.01 -15.51
N ARG A 457 4.08 -8.30 -15.94
CA ARG A 457 4.05 -7.51 -17.18
C ARG A 457 3.82 -8.38 -18.42
N LEU A 458 4.43 -9.58 -18.50
CA LEU A 458 4.17 -10.51 -19.61
C LEU A 458 2.70 -10.95 -19.67
N LYS A 459 2.08 -11.25 -18.51
CA LYS A 459 0.64 -11.56 -18.44
C LYS A 459 -0.21 -10.39 -18.94
N LEU A 460 0.12 -9.15 -18.55
CA LEU A 460 -0.57 -7.96 -19.05
C LEU A 460 -0.43 -7.80 -20.57
N ALA A 461 0.76 -8.08 -21.15
CA ALA A 461 0.96 -8.08 -22.60
C ALA A 461 0.04 -9.10 -23.30
N ILE A 462 -0.04 -10.31 -22.76
CA ILE A 462 -0.92 -11.37 -23.28
C ILE A 462 -2.39 -10.90 -23.23
N MET A 463 -2.84 -10.35 -22.10
CA MET A 463 -4.21 -9.86 -21.94
C MET A 463 -4.54 -8.71 -22.90
N MET A 464 -3.65 -7.74 -23.07
CA MET A 464 -3.82 -6.64 -24.03
C MET A 464 -4.02 -7.17 -25.45
N PHE A 465 -3.28 -8.20 -25.82
CA PHE A 465 -3.34 -8.78 -27.16
C PHE A 465 -4.59 -9.64 -27.41
N GLN A 466 -5.20 -10.20 -26.35
CA GLN A 466 -6.46 -10.98 -26.42
C GLN A 466 -7.67 -10.13 -26.79
N SER A 467 -7.59 -8.80 -26.67
CA SER A 467 -8.72 -7.89 -26.92
C SER A 467 -10.00 -8.27 -26.14
N PRO A 468 -9.93 -8.42 -24.81
CA PRO A 468 -11.05 -8.86 -23.98
C PRO A 468 -12.11 -7.77 -23.82
N ASN A 469 -13.37 -8.15 -23.58
CA ASN A 469 -14.42 -7.24 -23.14
C ASN A 469 -14.84 -7.46 -21.67
N LEU A 470 -14.24 -8.46 -21.01
CA LEU A 470 -14.30 -8.71 -19.58
C LEU A 470 -12.92 -9.01 -19.04
N LEU A 471 -12.51 -8.26 -18.01
CA LEU A 471 -11.27 -8.52 -17.27
C LEU A 471 -11.59 -9.20 -15.95
N LEU A 472 -10.95 -10.35 -15.70
CA LEU A 472 -10.94 -11.07 -14.43
C LEU A 472 -9.54 -10.87 -13.82
N LEU A 473 -9.46 -10.18 -12.69
CA LEU A 473 -8.18 -9.79 -12.09
C LEU A 473 -8.07 -10.38 -10.68
N ASP A 474 -7.05 -11.20 -10.46
CA ASP A 474 -6.75 -11.77 -9.14
C ASP A 474 -5.47 -11.12 -8.58
N GLU A 475 -5.65 -10.16 -7.66
CA GLU A 475 -4.58 -9.36 -7.05
C GLU A 475 -3.61 -8.77 -8.09
N PRO A 476 -4.09 -8.03 -9.11
CA PRO A 476 -3.27 -7.63 -10.25
C PRO A 476 -2.15 -6.66 -9.88
N THR A 477 -2.26 -5.99 -8.74
CA THR A 477 -1.26 -5.02 -8.26
C THR A 477 -0.10 -5.67 -7.53
N ASN A 478 -0.20 -6.95 -7.14
CA ASN A 478 0.90 -7.67 -6.50
C ASN A 478 2.08 -7.81 -7.46
N HIS A 479 3.29 -7.61 -6.95
CA HIS A 479 4.56 -7.65 -7.69
C HIS A 479 4.74 -6.57 -8.78
N LEU A 480 3.75 -5.71 -9.03
CA LEU A 480 3.91 -4.56 -9.92
C LEU A 480 4.60 -3.41 -9.17
N ASP A 481 5.52 -2.74 -9.83
CA ASP A 481 6.07 -1.49 -9.32
C ASP A 481 5.04 -0.35 -9.44
N LEU A 482 5.28 0.73 -8.70
CA LEU A 482 4.36 1.87 -8.61
C LEU A 482 3.99 2.47 -9.97
N MET A 483 4.92 2.52 -10.93
CA MET A 483 4.66 3.07 -12.26
C MET A 483 3.79 2.14 -13.11
N THR A 484 4.00 0.82 -13.00
CA THR A 484 3.17 -0.16 -13.69
C THR A 484 1.77 -0.23 -13.09
N ARG A 485 1.62 -0.05 -11.76
CA ARG A 485 0.31 0.07 -11.11
C ARG A 485 -0.45 1.30 -11.61
N GLU A 486 0.22 2.47 -11.69
CA GLU A 486 -0.39 3.69 -12.23
C GLU A 486 -0.90 3.49 -13.66
N ALA A 487 -0.09 2.85 -14.50
CA ALA A 487 -0.49 2.56 -15.87
C ALA A 487 -1.67 1.58 -15.94
N LEU A 488 -1.73 0.60 -15.03
CA LEU A 488 -2.86 -0.33 -14.94
C LEU A 488 -4.14 0.39 -14.48
N ASP A 489 -4.05 1.25 -13.46
CA ASP A 489 -5.19 2.01 -12.96
C ASP A 489 -5.81 2.87 -14.06
N HIS A 490 -4.98 3.61 -14.83
CA HIS A 490 -5.45 4.38 -15.97
C HIS A 490 -6.09 3.50 -17.06
N ALA A 491 -5.48 2.34 -17.35
CA ALA A 491 -6.01 1.41 -18.34
C ALA A 491 -7.37 0.82 -17.93
N LEU A 492 -7.58 0.55 -16.64
CA LEU A 492 -8.86 0.06 -16.11
C LEU A 492 -9.94 1.15 -16.13
N GLU A 493 -9.57 2.40 -15.89
CA GLU A 493 -10.44 3.56 -16.00
C GLU A 493 -10.93 3.74 -17.45
N GLU A 494 -9.98 3.81 -18.41
CA GLU A 494 -10.26 3.93 -19.85
C GLU A 494 -11.09 2.74 -20.39
N PHE A 495 -10.76 1.52 -19.94
CA PHE A 495 -11.48 0.31 -20.32
C PHE A 495 -12.93 0.33 -19.84
N GLY A 496 -13.19 0.75 -18.59
CA GLY A 496 -14.55 0.88 -18.08
C GLY A 496 -15.34 1.99 -18.76
N GLU A 497 -14.72 3.14 -19.09
CA GLU A 497 -15.36 4.22 -19.84
C GLU A 497 -15.75 3.79 -21.26
N SER A 498 -14.98 2.91 -21.88
CA SER A 498 -15.30 2.32 -23.19
C SER A 498 -16.39 1.24 -23.12
N GLY A 499 -16.94 0.95 -21.93
CA GLY A 499 -18.00 -0.05 -21.72
C GLY A 499 -17.48 -1.45 -21.43
N GLY A 500 -16.21 -1.61 -21.14
CA GLY A 500 -15.60 -2.86 -20.68
C GLY A 500 -16.04 -3.20 -19.25
N THR A 501 -16.12 -4.48 -18.96
CA THR A 501 -16.52 -4.99 -17.63
C THR A 501 -15.31 -5.49 -16.86
N VAL A 502 -15.24 -5.19 -15.56
CA VAL A 502 -14.12 -5.62 -14.71
C VAL A 502 -14.64 -6.34 -13.48
N LEU A 503 -14.09 -7.51 -13.20
CA LEU A 503 -14.26 -8.24 -11.94
C LEU A 503 -12.89 -8.45 -11.32
N ALA A 504 -12.60 -7.77 -10.21
CA ALA A 504 -11.29 -7.78 -9.59
C ALA A 504 -11.33 -8.25 -8.14
N ILE A 505 -10.41 -9.11 -7.77
CA ILE A 505 -10.02 -9.33 -6.38
C ILE A 505 -8.86 -8.38 -6.12
N THR A 506 -9.00 -7.45 -5.19
CA THR A 506 -7.95 -6.51 -4.86
C THR A 506 -8.06 -6.01 -3.43
N HIS A 507 -6.90 -5.74 -2.83
CA HIS A 507 -6.77 -5.05 -1.56
C HIS A 507 -6.18 -3.63 -1.74
N ASP A 508 -6.01 -3.20 -3.00
CA ASP A 508 -5.47 -1.89 -3.35
C ASP A 508 -6.52 -0.80 -3.11
N ARG A 509 -6.40 -0.12 -1.97
CA ARG A 509 -7.33 0.95 -1.56
C ARG A 509 -7.25 2.18 -2.47
N TYR A 510 -6.11 2.42 -3.12
CA TYR A 510 -5.96 3.51 -4.06
C TYR A 510 -6.84 3.26 -5.30
N LEU A 511 -6.78 2.04 -5.85
CA LEU A 511 -7.62 1.61 -6.95
C LEU A 511 -9.12 1.66 -6.59
N LEU A 512 -9.48 1.19 -5.38
CA LEU A 512 -10.87 1.17 -4.89
C LEU A 512 -11.45 2.57 -4.66
N ASN A 513 -10.62 3.57 -4.27
CA ASN A 513 -11.05 4.95 -4.07
C ASN A 513 -11.07 5.78 -5.36
N ARG A 514 -10.27 5.42 -6.38
CA ARG A 514 -10.11 6.20 -7.61
C ARG A 514 -11.32 6.09 -8.54
N MET A 515 -11.95 4.93 -8.59
CA MET A 515 -13.06 4.64 -9.50
C MET A 515 -14.28 4.14 -8.73
N PRO A 516 -15.50 4.31 -9.26
CA PRO A 516 -16.70 3.71 -8.67
C PRO A 516 -16.67 2.19 -8.87
N TRP A 517 -16.54 1.45 -7.78
CA TRP A 517 -16.60 0.00 -7.72
C TRP A 517 -17.85 -0.44 -6.96
N ARG A 518 -18.60 -1.41 -7.51
CA ARG A 518 -19.55 -2.20 -6.73
C ARG A 518 -18.75 -3.20 -5.90
N ILE A 519 -18.88 -3.16 -4.59
CA ILE A 519 -18.08 -4.00 -3.69
C ILE A 519 -18.88 -5.22 -3.29
N LEU A 520 -18.25 -6.38 -3.38
CA LEU A 520 -18.78 -7.68 -2.96
C LEU A 520 -17.86 -8.25 -1.89
N GLU A 521 -18.34 -8.38 -0.67
CA GLU A 521 -17.57 -9.04 0.38
C GLU A 521 -17.99 -10.50 0.49
N LEU A 522 -17.02 -11.40 0.31
CA LEU A 522 -17.22 -12.84 0.32
C LEU A 522 -17.00 -13.39 1.73
N TYR A 523 -18.00 -14.11 2.23
CA TYR A 523 -17.99 -14.85 3.50
C TYR A 523 -18.22 -16.33 3.27
N GLN A 524 -18.11 -17.14 4.33
CA GLN A 524 -18.43 -18.57 4.24
C GLN A 524 -19.93 -18.83 3.98
N GLU A 525 -20.80 -17.95 4.48
CA GLU A 525 -22.26 -18.04 4.35
C GLU A 525 -22.79 -17.38 3.08
N GLY A 526 -21.94 -16.84 2.21
CA GLY A 526 -22.36 -16.21 0.96
C GLY A 526 -21.63 -14.91 0.66
N ILE A 527 -22.35 -13.95 0.07
CA ILE A 527 -21.82 -12.67 -0.39
C ILE A 527 -22.67 -11.52 0.13
N GLN A 528 -22.02 -10.44 0.55
CA GLN A 528 -22.66 -9.19 0.91
C GLN A 528 -22.26 -8.11 -0.09
N GLU A 529 -23.23 -7.31 -0.53
CA GLU A 529 -23.05 -6.26 -1.53
C GLU A 529 -23.04 -4.88 -0.89
N TYR A 530 -22.17 -4.01 -1.42
CA TYR A 530 -22.07 -2.59 -1.05
C TYR A 530 -22.01 -1.75 -2.32
N ASN A 531 -22.57 -0.56 -2.27
CA ASN A 531 -22.67 0.31 -3.44
C ASN A 531 -21.30 0.80 -3.92
N ASP A 532 -20.43 1.17 -2.98
CA ASP A 532 -19.07 1.64 -3.22
C ASP A 532 -18.16 1.32 -2.02
N TYR A 533 -16.90 1.70 -2.13
CA TYR A 533 -15.90 1.44 -1.10
C TYR A 533 -16.13 2.26 0.19
N GLN A 534 -16.75 3.44 0.11
CA GLN A 534 -17.08 4.27 1.27
C GLN A 534 -18.24 3.65 2.06
N ASP A 535 -19.30 3.17 1.37
CA ASP A 535 -20.41 2.43 1.99
C ASP A 535 -19.88 1.16 2.72
N TYR A 536 -18.93 0.45 2.09
CA TYR A 536 -18.25 -0.69 2.71
C TYR A 536 -17.54 -0.30 4.01
N LEU A 537 -16.73 0.77 4.01
CA LEU A 537 -15.99 1.22 5.19
C LEU A 537 -16.92 1.67 6.32
N GLN A 538 -17.96 2.45 6.02
CA GLN A 538 -18.92 2.93 7.02
C GLN A 538 -19.66 1.77 7.70
N LYS A 539 -20.18 0.82 6.93
CA LYS A 539 -20.89 -0.33 7.48
C LYS A 539 -19.98 -1.23 8.31
N ARG A 540 -18.74 -1.41 7.88
CA ARG A 540 -17.77 -2.22 8.62
C ARG A 540 -17.39 -1.59 9.96
N GLN A 541 -17.20 -0.27 10.02
CA GLN A 541 -16.96 0.44 11.29
C GLN A 541 -18.15 0.32 12.24
N ALA A 542 -19.38 0.38 11.72
CA ALA A 542 -20.59 0.17 12.52
C ALA A 542 -20.66 -1.26 13.11
N PHE A 543 -20.21 -2.28 12.37
CA PHE A 543 -20.17 -3.67 12.87
C PHE A 543 -19.04 -3.92 13.88
N SER A 544 -17.86 -3.31 13.71
CA SER A 544 -16.73 -3.47 14.64
C SER A 544 -17.01 -2.81 16.01
N GLY A 545 -17.77 -1.72 16.06
CA GLY A 545 -18.23 -1.09 17.31
C GLY A 545 -19.18 -1.96 18.14
N PHE A 546 -19.81 -2.99 17.56
CA PHE A 546 -20.69 -3.92 18.27
C PHE A 546 -19.95 -5.12 18.92
N ASP A 547 -18.76 -5.46 18.47
CA ASP A 547 -18.03 -6.64 18.97
C ASP A 547 -17.22 -6.34 20.25
N ASP A 548 -16.74 -5.10 20.42
CA ASP A 548 -16.08 -4.68 21.68
C ASP A 548 -17.04 -4.59 22.88
N SER A 549 -18.34 -4.48 22.65
CA SER A 549 -19.35 -4.41 23.73
C SER A 549 -19.75 -5.77 24.31
N LYS A 550 -19.34 -6.89 23.70
CA LYS A 550 -19.70 -8.25 24.17
C LYS A 550 -18.67 -8.91 25.11
N THR A 551 -17.48 -8.34 25.25
CA THR A 551 -16.42 -8.96 26.08
C THR A 551 -16.33 -8.42 27.51
N GLU A 552 -17.14 -7.46 27.93
CA GLU A 552 -17.11 -6.89 29.30
C GLU A 552 -18.27 -7.27 30.23
N LYS A 553 -19.04 -8.31 29.95
CA LYS A 553 -20.11 -8.74 30.86
C LYS A 553 -19.89 -10.13 31.47
N ILE A 554 -18.85 -10.30 32.26
CA ILE A 554 -18.82 -11.26 33.38
C ILE A 554 -18.01 -10.65 34.53
N LYS A 555 -18.62 -9.81 35.33
CA LYS A 555 -18.33 -9.65 36.78
C LYS A 555 -19.58 -9.17 37.52
N LYS A 556 -19.85 -9.93 38.55
CA LYS A 556 -21.01 -9.95 39.46
C LYS A 556 -21.44 -8.61 40.02
N GLU A 557 -22.78 -8.45 40.08
CA GLU A 557 -23.50 -7.42 40.82
C GLU A 557 -23.24 -7.47 42.33
N PRO A 558 -23.43 -6.33 43.03
CA PRO A 558 -24.31 -6.28 44.17
C PRO A 558 -25.49 -5.31 43.92
N LYS A 559 -26.66 -5.73 44.41
CA LYS A 559 -27.96 -5.07 44.35
C LYS A 559 -27.97 -3.78 45.12
N GLU A 560 -28.43 -2.67 44.56
CA GLU A 560 -28.94 -1.49 45.24
C GLU A 560 -30.13 -0.87 44.51
N ASP A 561 -31.03 -0.24 45.27
CA ASP A 561 -32.40 0.13 45.03
C ASP A 561 -32.68 1.10 43.84
N PRO A 562 -33.83 0.92 43.12
CA PRO A 562 -34.10 1.61 41.83
C PRO A 562 -34.72 2.99 41.86
N HIS A 563 -35.03 3.65 43.00
CA HIS A 563 -35.98 4.78 43.00
C HIS A 563 -35.39 6.21 43.00
N HIS A 564 -34.08 6.43 43.14
CA HIS A 564 -33.53 7.79 43.27
C HIS A 564 -32.68 8.29 42.08
N LYS A 565 -32.28 7.43 41.12
CA LYS A 565 -31.44 7.82 39.97
C LYS A 565 -32.22 8.41 38.76
N GLY A 566 -33.50 8.09 38.62
CA GLY A 566 -34.24 8.41 37.39
C GLY A 566 -34.59 9.90 37.18
N LYS A 567 -34.58 10.74 38.20
CA LYS A 567 -34.93 12.18 38.04
C LYS A 567 -33.75 13.06 37.65
N LYS A 568 -32.54 12.76 38.15
CA LYS A 568 -31.31 13.49 37.79
C LYS A 568 -30.87 13.16 36.37
N GLN A 569 -30.97 11.88 35.94
CA GLN A 569 -30.64 11.44 34.60
C GLN A 569 -31.53 12.09 33.54
N ARG A 570 -32.87 12.11 33.76
CA ARG A 570 -33.82 12.76 32.83
C ARG A 570 -33.64 14.27 32.70
N ALA A 571 -33.21 14.96 33.76
CA ALA A 571 -32.89 16.38 33.72
C ALA A 571 -31.58 16.66 32.94
N LEU A 572 -30.59 15.77 33.07
CA LEU A 572 -29.31 15.86 32.32
C LEU A 572 -29.53 15.60 30.82
N ASP A 573 -30.33 14.58 30.49
CA ASP A 573 -30.67 14.24 29.10
C ASP A 573 -31.51 15.33 28.43
N ALA A 574 -32.40 15.97 29.15
CA ALA A 574 -33.18 17.12 28.66
C ALA A 574 -32.29 18.35 28.39
N SER A 575 -31.29 18.60 29.26
CA SER A 575 -30.31 19.68 29.06
C SER A 575 -29.40 19.41 27.84
N ARG A 576 -28.94 18.17 27.67
CA ARG A 576 -28.13 17.75 26.53
C ARG A 576 -28.90 17.86 25.20
N ARG A 577 -30.17 17.41 25.15
CA ARG A 577 -31.00 17.56 23.95
C ARG A 577 -31.27 19.04 23.60
N LYS A 578 -31.40 19.91 24.60
CA LYS A 578 -31.54 21.34 24.35
C LYS A 578 -30.26 21.93 23.76
N ARG A 579 -29.09 21.60 24.35
CA ARG A 579 -27.78 22.07 23.85
C ARG A 579 -27.49 21.56 22.44
N TYR A 580 -27.82 20.30 22.14
CA TYR A 580 -27.73 19.72 20.81
C TYR A 580 -28.49 20.52 19.75
N GLY A 581 -29.77 20.87 20.03
CA GLY A 581 -30.56 21.69 19.10
C GLY A 581 -30.12 23.16 19.03
N ASP A 582 -29.40 23.67 20.04
CA ASP A 582 -28.84 25.02 20.01
C ASP A 582 -27.57 25.02 19.13
N VAL A 583 -26.70 24.03 19.29
CA VAL A 583 -25.46 23.86 18.46
C VAL A 583 -25.82 23.63 16.99
N GLU A 584 -26.84 22.83 16.68
CA GLU A 584 -27.30 22.61 15.30
C GLU A 584 -27.76 23.92 14.63
N ARG A 585 -28.42 24.83 15.40
CA ARG A 585 -28.76 26.15 14.88
C ARG A 585 -27.56 27.06 14.71
N GLU A 586 -26.59 27.02 15.63
CA GLU A 586 -25.32 27.77 15.50
C GLU A 586 -24.51 27.31 14.26
N ILE A 587 -24.44 26.02 13.98
CA ILE A 587 -23.81 25.46 12.76
C ILE A 587 -24.50 26.04 11.51
N SER A 588 -25.82 25.95 11.41
CA SER A 588 -26.57 26.46 10.25
C SER A 588 -26.40 27.98 10.03
N GLN A 589 -26.27 28.75 11.13
CA GLN A 589 -25.98 30.19 11.05
C GLN A 589 -24.56 30.45 10.53
N LEU A 590 -23.54 29.70 11.03
CA LEU A 590 -22.16 29.83 10.58
C LEU A 590 -22.00 29.44 9.10
N GLU A 591 -22.65 28.37 8.65
CA GLU A 591 -22.67 27.98 7.23
C GLU A 591 -23.27 29.07 6.33
N THR A 592 -24.36 29.72 6.80
CA THR A 592 -25.00 30.83 6.10
C THR A 592 -24.05 32.05 6.01
N MET A 593 -23.36 32.38 7.12
CA MET A 593 -22.39 33.47 7.17
C MET A 593 -21.16 33.20 6.28
N ILE A 594 -20.66 31.99 6.28
CA ILE A 594 -19.55 31.57 5.38
C ILE A 594 -19.98 31.73 3.92
N SER A 595 -21.16 31.21 3.54
CA SER A 595 -21.68 31.34 2.17
C SER A 595 -21.88 32.80 1.74
N GLN A 596 -22.33 33.68 2.66
CA GLN A 596 -22.46 35.10 2.37
C GLN A 596 -21.11 35.78 2.19
N LYS A 597 -20.13 35.47 3.06
CA LYS A 597 -18.76 35.99 2.94
C LYS A 597 -18.05 35.50 1.67
N GLU A 598 -18.21 34.24 1.31
CA GLU A 598 -17.69 33.68 0.05
C GLU A 598 -18.30 34.36 -1.18
N ALA A 599 -19.59 34.72 -1.12
CA ALA A 599 -20.26 35.47 -2.19
C ALA A 599 -19.83 36.95 -2.26
N GLU A 600 -19.42 37.58 -1.15
CA GLU A 600 -18.87 38.93 -1.09
C GLU A 600 -17.45 39.01 -1.69
N ILE A 601 -16.70 37.90 -1.75
CA ILE A 601 -15.39 37.80 -2.41
C ILE A 601 -15.62 37.74 -3.93
N SER A 602 -16.05 38.90 -4.51
CA SER A 602 -16.28 39.04 -5.95
C SER A 602 -15.03 39.58 -6.68
N PRO A 603 -14.95 39.47 -8.03
CA PRO A 603 -13.82 39.97 -8.79
C PRO A 603 -13.51 41.48 -8.60
N GLU A 604 -14.48 42.26 -8.12
CA GLU A 604 -14.33 43.72 -7.86
C GLU A 604 -13.54 43.97 -6.55
N VAL A 605 -13.53 43.08 -5.61
CA VAL A 605 -12.77 43.14 -4.34
C VAL A 605 -11.29 42.82 -4.58
N TYR A 606 -10.94 42.10 -5.64
CA TYR A 606 -9.56 41.74 -5.99
C TYR A 606 -8.64 42.93 -6.37
N SER A 607 -9.18 44.12 -6.50
CA SER A 607 -8.37 45.32 -6.79
C SER A 607 -7.69 45.93 -5.56
N ASP A 608 -8.10 45.54 -4.34
CA ASP A 608 -7.56 46.02 -3.07
C ASP A 608 -7.06 44.85 -2.21
N TYR A 609 -5.72 44.67 -2.24
CA TYR A 609 -5.07 43.52 -1.57
C TYR A 609 -5.32 43.47 -0.05
N GLN A 610 -5.40 44.64 0.62
CA GLN A 610 -5.63 44.67 2.06
C GLN A 610 -7.05 44.19 2.44
N LYS A 611 -8.06 44.61 1.71
CA LYS A 611 -9.46 44.16 1.93
C LYS A 611 -9.65 42.70 1.62
N LEU A 612 -8.92 42.19 0.62
CA LEU A 612 -8.93 40.75 0.30
C LEU A 612 -8.33 39.93 1.44
N GLN A 613 -7.22 40.37 2.03
CA GLN A 613 -6.58 39.70 3.15
C GLN A 613 -7.46 39.69 4.39
N GLU A 614 -8.09 40.82 4.74
CA GLU A 614 -9.05 40.93 5.86
C GLU A 614 -10.25 40.00 5.66
N ALA A 615 -10.81 39.92 4.46
CA ALA A 615 -11.93 39.03 4.15
C ALA A 615 -11.56 37.54 4.26
N TYR A 616 -10.36 37.16 3.87
CA TYR A 616 -9.87 35.80 4.06
C TYR A 616 -9.56 35.45 5.52
N GLU A 617 -9.08 36.40 6.31
CA GLU A 617 -8.86 36.20 7.75
C GLU A 617 -10.20 36.01 8.49
N GLU A 618 -11.21 36.81 8.18
CA GLU A 618 -12.57 36.62 8.71
C GLU A 618 -13.19 35.29 8.28
N LEU A 619 -13.03 34.90 7.04
CA LEU A 619 -13.55 33.63 6.52
C LEU A 619 -12.85 32.42 7.17
N ASN A 620 -11.56 32.49 7.43
CA ASN A 620 -10.83 31.46 8.16
C ASN A 620 -11.29 31.37 9.64
N HIS A 621 -11.59 32.50 10.26
CA HIS A 621 -12.12 32.52 11.63
C HIS A 621 -13.49 31.85 11.71
N LEU A 622 -14.40 32.19 10.78
CA LEU A 622 -15.72 31.54 10.70
C LEU A 622 -15.65 30.04 10.45
N ARG A 623 -14.67 29.59 9.65
CA ARG A 623 -14.45 28.15 9.40
C ARG A 623 -13.90 27.44 10.63
N GLN A 624 -13.01 28.06 11.40
CA GLN A 624 -12.54 27.51 12.68
C GLN A 624 -13.67 27.42 13.72
N ASP A 625 -14.53 28.44 13.78
CA ASP A 625 -15.70 28.41 14.67
C ASP A 625 -16.68 27.32 14.25
N LEU A 626 -16.90 27.10 12.95
CA LEU A 626 -17.73 26.02 12.44
C LEU A 626 -17.15 24.65 12.81
N GLU A 627 -15.85 24.45 12.66
CA GLU A 627 -15.16 23.21 13.00
C GLU A 627 -15.32 22.89 14.50
N ALA A 628 -15.11 23.87 15.37
CA ALA A 628 -15.31 23.72 16.82
C ALA A 628 -16.77 23.37 17.20
N ARG A 629 -17.77 23.93 16.49
CA ARG A 629 -19.18 23.59 16.71
C ARG A 629 -19.55 22.22 16.17
N LEU A 630 -18.95 21.77 15.08
CA LEU A 630 -19.12 20.42 14.55
C LEU A 630 -18.53 19.36 15.50
N GLU A 631 -17.39 19.64 16.13
CA GLU A 631 -16.84 18.76 17.17
C GLU A 631 -17.76 18.69 18.39
N GLU A 632 -18.25 19.85 18.93
CA GLU A 632 -19.20 19.89 20.03
C GLU A 632 -20.50 19.14 19.68
N TRP A 633 -20.99 19.28 18.45
CA TRP A 633 -22.18 18.59 17.96
C TRP A 633 -21.98 17.07 17.93
N ALA A 634 -20.82 16.58 17.44
CA ALA A 634 -20.49 15.17 17.39
C ALA A 634 -20.36 14.55 18.78
N ASP A 635 -19.75 15.26 19.72
CA ASP A 635 -19.63 14.83 21.12
C ASP A 635 -21.01 14.71 21.78
N LEU A 636 -21.89 15.72 21.61
CA LEU A 636 -23.26 15.69 22.13
C LEU A 636 -24.12 14.61 21.48
N GLU A 637 -23.94 14.34 20.19
CA GLU A 637 -24.64 13.25 19.49
C GLU A 637 -24.21 11.89 20.05
N SER A 638 -22.91 11.69 20.30
CA SER A 638 -22.38 10.47 20.90
C SER A 638 -22.91 10.26 22.31
N GLU A 639 -22.93 11.33 23.16
CA GLU A 639 -23.47 11.28 24.51
C GLU A 639 -24.99 11.00 24.56
N LEU A 640 -25.74 11.48 23.57
CA LEU A 640 -27.18 11.22 23.45
C LEU A 640 -27.47 9.78 22.95
N LYS A 641 -26.59 9.19 22.15
CA LYS A 641 -26.69 7.80 21.70
C LYS A 641 -26.29 6.80 22.79
N GLU A 642 -25.34 7.14 23.67
CA GLU A 642 -24.94 6.30 24.81
C GLU A 642 -25.96 6.31 25.96
N GLY A 643 -26.90 7.25 26.00
CA GLY A 643 -27.96 7.39 27.02
C GLY A 643 -29.28 6.68 26.69
N ILE A 644 -29.36 5.98 25.54
CA ILE A 644 -30.50 5.15 25.13
C ILE A 644 -30.11 3.68 25.26
#